data_9eb4ad15e49493fc087975293bc54144
#
_entry.id   9eb4ad15e49493fc087975293bc54144
#
_cell.length_a   1.000
_cell.length_b   1.000
_cell.length_c   1.000
_cell.angle_alpha   90.00
_cell.angle_beta   90.00
_cell.angle_gamma   90.00
#
_symmetry.space_group_name_H-M   'P 1'
#
loop_
_entity.id
_entity.type
_entity.pdbx_description
1 polymer ?
#
loop_
_entity_poly.entity_id
_entity_poly.type
_entity_poly.pdbx_seq_one_letter_code
_entity_poly.pdbx_strand_id
1 'polypeptide(L)'
;MPTVNPSPLWQPDRQQIADAQITRFQAWAAEQHGAPADGGYEALHRWSVTELETFWKAVTEWFDVRFTHPYTRVLGNRDMPGAEWFPGATLNYAAHALRTADDPTRADTPAILHVDETHEPRPVTWSELRGQVGSLAAELRALGVRPGDRVSGYLPNIPEAVAALLATAAVGAVWTSCAPDFGARSVLDRFQQVEPVVLFTVDGYRYGGKEHDRRDTVQELRDELPSLRAVVHIPLLGTEAPEGALEWSALTSADVTPVYEEVPFDHPLWVLYSSGTTGLPKAIVQSQGGILIEHLKQIGLHCDLGPDDRFFWYTSTGWMMWNFLVGGLLTGTTIVTYDGSPGYPGTGAQWAIAERTGATVFGTSAAYVMACRKADVHPSRDHDLSRVKCVATTGSPLPPDGFRWLHDEVRDDLWIASVSGGTDVCSCFAGAVPTLPVHIGELQAPSLGTDLQAWDPAGHPLTDEVGELVVTNPMPSMPIRFWNDPDGTRYHDSYFDTYPGVWRHGDWITLTSRGSVVIHGRSDSTLNRQGVRMGSADIYEAVERLPEIRESLVIGLEQPDGGYWMPLFVHLAPGATLDDALRSRIKQVIREQLSPRHVPDEIIEAPGVPHTLTGKRIEVPVKRLLSGTPLEKAVNPGSIDNLELLKFYEEIARKRA
;
A
#
# COMPACT_ATOMS: atom_id res chain seq x y z
N MET A 1 -12.12 -5.89 28.10
CA MET A 1 -12.05 -6.50 26.77
C MET A 1 -13.28 -6.03 26.03
N PRO A 2 -13.19 -5.45 24.82
CA PRO A 2 -14.38 -5.21 24.05
C PRO A 2 -15.03 -6.57 23.80
N THR A 3 -16.29 -6.72 24.11
CA THR A 3 -17.09 -7.91 23.80
C THR A 3 -17.16 -7.99 22.27
N VAL A 4 -16.34 -8.86 21.69
CA VAL A 4 -16.39 -9.19 20.27
C VAL A 4 -17.83 -9.60 19.97
N ASN A 5 -18.50 -8.85 19.11
CA ASN A 5 -19.87 -9.20 18.70
C ASN A 5 -19.80 -10.57 18.02
N PRO A 6 -20.46 -11.61 18.54
CA PRO A 6 -20.30 -12.98 18.05
C PRO A 6 -20.85 -13.17 16.62
N SER A 7 -21.69 -12.27 16.13
CA SER A 7 -22.27 -12.35 14.79
C SER A 7 -21.44 -11.58 13.77
N PRO A 8 -21.20 -12.15 12.59
CA PRO A 8 -20.54 -11.43 11.51
C PRO A 8 -21.39 -10.26 11.02
N LEU A 9 -20.74 -9.19 10.57
CA LEU A 9 -21.40 -8.06 9.92
C LEU A 9 -21.87 -8.43 8.51
N TRP A 10 -21.07 -9.24 7.82
CA TRP A 10 -21.36 -9.76 6.49
C TRP A 10 -20.91 -11.22 6.40
N GLN A 11 -21.62 -12.01 5.60
CA GLN A 11 -21.27 -13.40 5.33
C GLN A 11 -21.58 -13.72 3.86
N PRO A 12 -20.64 -14.34 3.12
CA PRO A 12 -20.90 -14.76 1.75
C PRO A 12 -21.97 -15.84 1.71
N ASP A 13 -22.84 -15.78 0.72
CA ASP A 13 -23.78 -16.84 0.46
C ASP A 13 -23.10 -18.03 -0.25
N ARG A 14 -23.86 -19.12 -0.45
CA ARG A 14 -23.32 -20.35 -1.07
C ARG A 14 -22.87 -20.13 -2.51
N GLN A 15 -23.55 -19.26 -3.24
CA GLN A 15 -23.21 -18.99 -4.64
C GLN A 15 -21.94 -18.15 -4.71
N GLN A 16 -21.83 -17.11 -3.90
CA GLN A 16 -20.62 -16.29 -3.77
C GLN A 16 -19.39 -17.14 -3.41
N ILE A 17 -19.53 -18.08 -2.47
CA ILE A 17 -18.46 -19.03 -2.11
C ILE A 17 -18.09 -19.92 -3.31
N ALA A 18 -19.09 -20.46 -4.01
CA ALA A 18 -18.85 -21.36 -5.16
C ALA A 18 -18.20 -20.64 -6.35
N ASP A 19 -18.58 -19.38 -6.58
CA ASP A 19 -18.10 -18.57 -7.69
C ASP A 19 -16.73 -17.93 -7.43
N ALA A 20 -16.30 -17.84 -6.18
CA ALA A 20 -15.02 -17.25 -5.81
C ALA A 20 -13.83 -17.98 -6.47
N GLN A 21 -12.89 -17.22 -7.02
CA GLN A 21 -11.70 -17.79 -7.67
C GLN A 21 -10.89 -18.67 -6.72
N ILE A 22 -10.82 -18.30 -5.43
CA ILE A 22 -10.10 -19.08 -4.42
C ILE A 22 -10.73 -20.47 -4.21
N THR A 23 -12.06 -20.60 -4.30
CA THR A 23 -12.76 -21.89 -4.21
C THR A 23 -12.47 -22.75 -5.45
N ARG A 24 -12.51 -22.15 -6.64
CA ARG A 24 -12.16 -22.84 -7.90
C ARG A 24 -10.68 -23.26 -7.91
N PHE A 25 -9.80 -22.38 -7.42
CA PHE A 25 -8.39 -22.71 -7.24
C PHE A 25 -8.21 -23.89 -6.27
N GLN A 26 -8.88 -23.89 -5.12
CA GLN A 26 -8.81 -24.99 -4.14
C GLN A 26 -9.24 -26.32 -4.75
N ALA A 27 -10.36 -26.36 -5.47
CA ALA A 27 -10.85 -27.56 -6.11
C ALA A 27 -9.86 -28.10 -7.16
N TRP A 28 -9.32 -27.22 -8.01
CA TRP A 28 -8.32 -27.56 -9.01
C TRP A 28 -7.00 -28.01 -8.37
N ALA A 29 -6.53 -27.31 -7.34
CA ALA A 29 -5.30 -27.65 -6.64
C ALA A 29 -5.43 -28.98 -5.86
N ALA A 30 -6.62 -29.35 -5.40
CA ALA A 30 -6.88 -30.64 -4.79
C ALA A 30 -6.69 -31.79 -5.81
N GLU A 31 -7.15 -31.60 -7.03
CA GLU A 31 -7.01 -32.60 -8.11
C GLU A 31 -5.58 -32.70 -8.63
N GLN A 32 -4.87 -31.58 -8.77
CA GLN A 32 -3.58 -31.51 -9.46
C GLN A 32 -2.37 -31.54 -8.51
N HIS A 33 -2.53 -31.04 -7.27
CA HIS A 33 -1.42 -30.79 -6.34
C HIS A 33 -1.64 -31.34 -4.93
N GLY A 34 -2.73 -32.08 -4.71
CA GLY A 34 -3.02 -32.68 -3.39
C GLY A 34 -3.37 -31.67 -2.29
N ALA A 35 -3.87 -30.49 -2.66
CA ALA A 35 -4.45 -29.57 -1.69
C ALA A 35 -5.68 -30.20 -1.02
N PRO A 36 -6.07 -29.75 0.20
CA PRO A 36 -7.25 -30.27 0.85
C PRO A 36 -8.51 -29.87 0.05
N ALA A 37 -9.30 -30.86 -0.35
CA ALA A 37 -10.59 -30.65 -1.02
C ALA A 37 -11.65 -30.07 -0.07
N ASP A 38 -11.56 -30.43 1.21
CA ASP A 38 -12.48 -30.05 2.29
C ASP A 38 -11.80 -29.20 3.35
N GLY A 39 -12.57 -28.61 4.27
CA GLY A 39 -12.06 -27.83 5.40
C GLY A 39 -11.90 -26.34 5.12
N GLY A 40 -12.39 -25.88 3.95
CA GLY A 40 -12.48 -24.45 3.61
C GLY A 40 -11.14 -23.72 3.61
N TYR A 41 -11.20 -22.41 3.87
CA TYR A 41 -10.02 -21.54 3.81
C TYR A 41 -8.92 -21.92 4.80
N GLU A 42 -9.26 -22.32 6.01
CA GLU A 42 -8.28 -22.71 7.03
C GLU A 42 -7.40 -23.89 6.58
N ALA A 43 -8.01 -24.91 5.99
CA ALA A 43 -7.28 -26.06 5.48
C ALA A 43 -6.40 -25.68 4.28
N LEU A 44 -6.92 -24.85 3.37
CA LEU A 44 -6.18 -24.33 2.22
C LEU A 44 -4.99 -23.46 2.67
N HIS A 45 -5.20 -22.55 3.63
CA HIS A 45 -4.13 -21.72 4.17
C HIS A 45 -3.04 -22.60 4.83
N ARG A 46 -3.42 -23.56 5.66
CA ARG A 46 -2.46 -24.47 6.30
C ARG A 46 -1.62 -25.20 5.25
N TRP A 47 -2.26 -25.75 4.23
CA TRP A 47 -1.56 -26.39 3.12
C TRP A 47 -0.61 -25.42 2.41
N SER A 48 -1.03 -24.19 2.16
CA SER A 48 -0.24 -23.18 1.45
C SER A 48 1.06 -22.79 2.17
N VAL A 49 1.11 -22.93 3.50
CA VAL A 49 2.29 -22.60 4.32
C VAL A 49 3.12 -23.82 4.68
N THR A 50 2.52 -25.01 4.78
CA THR A 50 3.26 -26.26 5.05
C THR A 50 3.87 -26.86 3.79
N GLU A 51 3.12 -26.86 2.68
CA GLU A 51 3.54 -27.35 1.37
C GLU A 51 3.93 -26.19 0.44
N LEU A 52 4.76 -25.28 0.93
CA LEU A 52 5.06 -23.98 0.35
C LEU A 52 5.50 -24.06 -1.13
N GLU A 53 6.37 -25.00 -1.48
CA GLU A 53 6.81 -25.20 -2.87
C GLU A 53 5.67 -25.67 -3.76
N THR A 54 4.86 -26.61 -3.28
CA THR A 54 3.70 -27.14 -4.03
C THR A 54 2.66 -26.05 -4.23
N PHE A 55 2.41 -25.23 -3.22
CA PHE A 55 1.49 -24.10 -3.31
C PHE A 55 1.94 -23.08 -4.36
N TRP A 56 3.19 -22.61 -4.33
CA TRP A 56 3.65 -21.62 -5.29
C TRP A 56 3.75 -22.17 -6.71
N LYS A 57 4.05 -23.47 -6.85
CA LYS A 57 3.93 -24.15 -8.14
C LYS A 57 2.48 -24.13 -8.65
N ALA A 58 1.52 -24.47 -7.78
CA ALA A 58 0.11 -24.44 -8.14
C ALA A 58 -0.36 -23.02 -8.55
N VAL A 59 0.08 -21.97 -7.85
CA VAL A 59 -0.20 -20.59 -8.23
C VAL A 59 0.33 -20.26 -9.63
N THR A 60 1.58 -20.66 -9.94
CA THR A 60 2.14 -20.38 -11.27
C THR A 60 1.41 -21.13 -12.39
N GLU A 61 0.96 -22.35 -12.14
CA GLU A 61 0.21 -23.15 -13.13
C GLU A 61 -1.24 -22.64 -13.28
N TRP A 62 -1.92 -22.30 -12.17
CA TRP A 62 -3.29 -21.77 -12.21
C TRP A 62 -3.42 -20.50 -13.01
N PHE A 63 -2.44 -19.59 -12.87
CA PHE A 63 -2.42 -18.32 -13.59
C PHE A 63 -1.65 -18.35 -14.92
N ASP A 64 -1.25 -19.52 -15.40
CA ASP A 64 -0.47 -19.69 -16.64
C ASP A 64 0.74 -18.74 -16.67
N VAL A 65 1.58 -18.79 -15.62
CA VAL A 65 2.82 -18.01 -15.61
C VAL A 65 3.80 -18.58 -16.63
N ARG A 66 4.13 -17.77 -17.63
CA ARG A 66 4.99 -18.16 -18.75
C ARG A 66 6.44 -17.87 -18.43
N PHE A 67 7.20 -18.92 -18.16
CA PHE A 67 8.65 -18.85 -18.05
C PHE A 67 9.26 -19.03 -19.44
N THR A 68 10.14 -18.11 -19.86
CA THR A 68 10.88 -18.23 -21.13
C THR A 68 12.02 -19.25 -21.01
N HIS A 69 12.60 -19.38 -19.81
CA HIS A 69 13.43 -20.51 -19.41
C HIS A 69 12.81 -21.21 -18.20
N PRO A 70 12.80 -22.55 -18.16
CA PRO A 70 12.23 -23.28 -17.04
C PRO A 70 13.11 -23.19 -15.78
N TYR A 71 12.47 -23.21 -14.61
CA TYR A 71 13.17 -23.33 -13.33
C TYR A 71 13.64 -24.75 -13.06
N THR A 72 14.65 -24.89 -12.19
CA THR A 72 15.16 -26.19 -11.73
C THR A 72 14.37 -26.73 -10.55
N ARG A 73 13.87 -25.85 -9.68
CA ARG A 73 12.99 -26.11 -8.54
C ARG A 73 12.25 -24.83 -8.12
N VAL A 74 11.20 -24.96 -7.32
CA VAL A 74 10.38 -23.82 -6.90
C VAL A 74 11.10 -22.97 -5.87
N LEU A 75 11.71 -23.60 -4.86
CA LEU A 75 12.44 -22.94 -3.79
C LEU A 75 13.85 -23.54 -3.68
N GLY A 76 14.86 -22.77 -4.02
CA GLY A 76 16.26 -23.15 -3.99
C GLY A 76 16.84 -23.12 -2.57
N ASN A 77 16.80 -21.95 -1.95
CA ASN A 77 17.11 -21.71 -0.56
C ASN A 77 15.86 -21.22 0.16
N ARG A 78 15.60 -21.71 1.36
CA ARG A 78 14.45 -21.34 2.20
C ARG A 78 14.82 -20.34 3.30
N ASP A 79 16.09 -20.07 3.52
CA ASP A 79 16.54 -19.21 4.61
C ASP A 79 16.07 -17.76 4.44
N MET A 80 15.75 -17.11 5.54
CA MET A 80 15.42 -15.70 5.58
C MET A 80 16.45 -14.94 6.43
N PRO A 81 17.09 -13.87 5.87
CA PRO A 81 17.06 -13.44 4.46
C PRO A 81 17.81 -14.40 3.54
N GLY A 82 17.50 -14.34 2.23
CA GLY A 82 18.23 -15.10 1.21
C GLY A 82 17.44 -16.22 0.54
N ALA A 83 16.11 -16.25 0.70
CA ALA A 83 15.26 -17.21 -0.01
C ALA A 83 15.40 -17.04 -1.53
N GLU A 84 15.56 -18.17 -2.23
CA GLU A 84 15.78 -18.21 -3.66
C GLU A 84 14.59 -18.87 -4.37
N TRP A 85 13.79 -18.08 -5.05
CA TRP A 85 12.60 -18.53 -5.74
C TRP A 85 12.86 -18.83 -7.21
N PHE A 86 12.35 -19.95 -7.70
CA PHE A 86 12.38 -20.39 -9.10
C PHE A 86 13.78 -20.26 -9.76
N PRO A 87 14.86 -20.78 -9.15
CA PRO A 87 16.22 -20.66 -9.68
C PRO A 87 16.33 -21.20 -11.09
N GLY A 88 16.97 -20.42 -11.95
CA GLY A 88 17.14 -20.70 -13.40
C GLY A 88 15.99 -20.22 -14.27
N ALA A 89 14.84 -19.87 -13.70
CA ALA A 89 13.72 -19.32 -14.48
C ALA A 89 14.04 -17.93 -15.04
N THR A 90 13.56 -17.67 -16.25
CA THR A 90 13.49 -16.32 -16.82
C THR A 90 12.05 -15.98 -17.23
N LEU A 91 11.70 -14.72 -17.16
CA LEU A 91 10.38 -14.18 -17.48
C LEU A 91 10.45 -12.67 -17.74
N ASN A 92 9.30 -12.05 -18.02
CA ASN A 92 9.16 -10.60 -18.03
C ASN A 92 7.79 -10.18 -17.48
N TYR A 93 7.78 -9.27 -16.50
CA TYR A 93 6.55 -8.77 -15.85
C TYR A 93 5.60 -8.10 -16.85
N ALA A 94 6.13 -7.24 -17.75
CA ALA A 94 5.30 -6.53 -18.73
C ALA A 94 4.65 -7.46 -19.75
N ALA A 95 5.33 -8.57 -20.11
CA ALA A 95 4.76 -9.58 -21.00
C ALA A 95 3.50 -10.22 -20.40
N HIS A 96 3.50 -10.46 -19.07
CA HIS A 96 2.32 -10.97 -18.37
C HIS A 96 1.23 -9.92 -18.20
N ALA A 97 1.59 -8.69 -17.84
CA ALA A 97 0.65 -7.59 -17.64
C ALA A 97 -0.10 -7.22 -18.94
N LEU A 98 0.52 -7.42 -20.10
CA LEU A 98 -0.06 -7.06 -21.41
C LEU A 98 -0.64 -8.23 -22.18
N ARG A 99 -0.59 -9.46 -21.65
CA ARG A 99 -1.02 -10.66 -22.39
C ARG A 99 -2.49 -10.65 -22.82
N THR A 100 -3.34 -9.90 -22.11
CA THR A 100 -4.77 -9.74 -22.50
C THR A 100 -4.92 -9.08 -23.86
N ALA A 101 -3.96 -8.27 -24.29
CA ALA A 101 -3.93 -7.68 -25.63
C ALA A 101 -3.73 -8.72 -26.75
N ASP A 102 -3.31 -9.94 -26.43
CA ASP A 102 -3.16 -11.03 -27.41
C ASP A 102 -4.49 -11.73 -27.70
N ASP A 103 -5.52 -11.53 -26.87
CA ASP A 103 -6.86 -12.02 -27.09
C ASP A 103 -7.65 -11.03 -27.97
N PRO A 104 -7.96 -11.40 -29.23
CA PRO A 104 -8.65 -10.49 -30.15
C PRO A 104 -10.06 -10.11 -29.68
N THR A 105 -10.66 -10.86 -28.75
CA THR A 105 -11.98 -10.53 -28.20
C THR A 105 -11.90 -9.48 -27.11
N ARG A 106 -10.71 -9.22 -26.55
CA ARG A 106 -10.46 -8.30 -25.44
C ARG A 106 -9.53 -7.15 -25.79
N ALA A 107 -8.75 -7.26 -26.86
CA ALA A 107 -7.73 -6.28 -27.25
C ALA A 107 -8.26 -4.84 -27.31
N ASP A 108 -9.49 -4.63 -27.74
CA ASP A 108 -10.14 -3.33 -27.85
C ASP A 108 -11.02 -2.97 -26.64
N THR A 109 -11.01 -3.80 -25.59
CA THR A 109 -11.65 -3.45 -24.32
C THR A 109 -10.72 -2.60 -23.45
N PRO A 110 -11.24 -1.80 -22.48
CA PRO A 110 -10.39 -0.99 -21.62
C PRO A 110 -9.42 -1.81 -20.76
N ALA A 111 -8.13 -1.51 -20.85
CA ALA A 111 -7.13 -1.90 -19.87
C ALA A 111 -7.12 -0.91 -18.70
N ILE A 112 -7.27 0.39 -19.03
CA ILE A 112 -7.28 1.49 -18.07
C ILE A 112 -8.52 2.36 -18.33
N LEU A 113 -9.22 2.72 -17.27
CA LEU A 113 -10.17 3.84 -17.26
C LEU A 113 -9.51 4.97 -16.46
N HIS A 114 -9.09 6.03 -17.15
CA HIS A 114 -8.51 7.18 -16.49
C HIS A 114 -9.56 8.22 -16.15
N VAL A 115 -9.50 8.75 -14.94
CA VAL A 115 -10.36 9.82 -14.43
C VAL A 115 -9.48 10.94 -13.88
N ASP A 116 -9.81 12.17 -14.18
CA ASP A 116 -9.25 13.37 -13.57
C ASP A 116 -10.34 14.12 -12.77
N GLU A 117 -10.05 15.33 -12.31
CA GLU A 117 -11.02 16.14 -11.55
C GLU A 117 -12.25 16.60 -12.35
N THR A 118 -12.33 16.33 -13.66
CA THR A 118 -13.57 16.51 -14.46
C THR A 118 -14.53 15.35 -14.24
N HIS A 119 -14.02 14.23 -13.70
CA HIS A 119 -14.73 12.99 -13.41
C HIS A 119 -15.30 12.27 -14.65
N GLU A 120 -14.83 12.58 -15.84
CA GLU A 120 -15.23 11.87 -17.07
C GLU A 120 -14.22 10.76 -17.38
N PRO A 121 -14.65 9.47 -17.37
CA PRO A 121 -13.75 8.37 -17.64
C PRO A 121 -13.25 8.38 -19.09
N ARG A 122 -11.93 8.26 -19.26
CA ARG A 122 -11.27 8.10 -20.57
C ARG A 122 -10.66 6.71 -20.66
N PRO A 123 -11.08 5.87 -21.58
CA PRO A 123 -10.51 4.53 -21.75
C PRO A 123 -9.16 4.58 -22.47
N VAL A 124 -8.26 3.68 -22.07
CA VAL A 124 -7.11 3.22 -22.84
C VAL A 124 -7.29 1.72 -23.03
N THR A 125 -7.37 1.26 -24.26
CA THR A 125 -7.59 -0.16 -24.56
C THR A 125 -6.33 -0.98 -24.36
N TRP A 126 -6.47 -2.30 -24.28
CA TRP A 126 -5.33 -3.21 -24.18
C TRP A 126 -4.39 -3.09 -25.39
N SER A 127 -4.93 -2.96 -26.60
CA SER A 127 -4.11 -2.76 -27.81
C SER A 127 -3.40 -1.41 -27.80
N GLU A 128 -4.05 -0.33 -27.41
CA GLU A 128 -3.41 1.00 -27.27
C GLU A 128 -2.31 0.98 -26.21
N LEU A 129 -2.55 0.42 -25.02
CA LEU A 129 -1.54 0.32 -23.97
C LEU A 129 -0.34 -0.50 -24.45
N ARG A 130 -0.57 -1.63 -25.11
CA ARG A 130 0.51 -2.46 -25.67
C ARG A 130 1.32 -1.72 -26.72
N GLY A 131 0.67 -0.99 -27.64
CA GLY A 131 1.35 -0.18 -28.66
C GLY A 131 2.21 0.93 -28.05
N GLN A 132 1.68 1.64 -27.06
CA GLN A 132 2.44 2.67 -26.31
C GLN A 132 3.67 2.07 -25.61
N VAL A 133 3.48 0.93 -24.91
CA VAL A 133 4.59 0.23 -24.24
C VAL A 133 5.64 -0.23 -25.24
N GLY A 134 5.22 -0.76 -26.39
CA GLY A 134 6.14 -1.19 -27.45
C GLY A 134 6.98 -0.05 -28.01
N SER A 135 6.34 1.08 -28.33
CA SER A 135 7.03 2.29 -28.80
C SER A 135 8.01 2.82 -27.75
N LEU A 136 7.56 3.00 -26.50
CA LEU A 136 8.42 3.47 -25.41
C LEU A 136 9.59 2.51 -25.16
N ALA A 137 9.38 1.20 -25.16
CA ALA A 137 10.44 0.21 -24.97
C ALA A 137 11.49 0.28 -26.10
N ALA A 138 11.08 0.54 -27.34
CA ALA A 138 11.98 0.74 -28.46
C ALA A 138 12.81 2.02 -28.27
N GLU A 139 12.16 3.12 -27.89
CA GLU A 139 12.83 4.40 -27.64
C GLU A 139 13.77 4.35 -26.43
N LEU A 140 13.40 3.69 -25.33
CA LEU A 140 14.31 3.48 -24.21
C LEU A 140 15.59 2.76 -24.63
N ARG A 141 15.46 1.72 -25.49
CA ARG A 141 16.64 1.05 -26.07
C ARG A 141 17.46 1.97 -26.97
N ALA A 142 16.81 2.80 -27.79
CA ALA A 142 17.48 3.77 -28.63
C ALA A 142 18.25 4.83 -27.82
N LEU A 143 17.73 5.21 -26.63
CA LEU A 143 18.41 6.06 -25.65
C LEU A 143 19.52 5.34 -24.87
N GLY A 144 19.77 4.06 -25.19
CA GLY A 144 20.83 3.26 -24.58
C GLY A 144 20.47 2.69 -23.20
N VAL A 145 19.19 2.64 -22.83
CA VAL A 145 18.73 1.96 -21.60
C VAL A 145 18.94 0.46 -21.73
N ARG A 146 19.51 -0.16 -20.72
CA ARG A 146 19.85 -1.58 -20.65
C ARG A 146 19.21 -2.24 -19.43
N PRO A 147 19.13 -3.58 -19.41
CA PRO A 147 18.72 -4.31 -18.21
C PRO A 147 19.49 -3.85 -16.97
N GLY A 148 18.77 -3.56 -15.87
CA GLY A 148 19.33 -3.05 -14.62
C GLY A 148 19.58 -1.54 -14.58
N ASP A 149 19.47 -0.79 -15.67
CA ASP A 149 19.42 0.69 -15.63
C ASP A 149 18.15 1.14 -14.91
N ARG A 150 18.18 2.33 -14.29
CA ARG A 150 17.02 2.86 -13.56
C ARG A 150 16.33 3.92 -14.39
N VAL A 151 15.02 3.82 -14.44
CA VAL A 151 14.12 4.77 -15.09
C VAL A 151 13.17 5.31 -14.03
N SER A 152 13.04 6.63 -13.95
CA SER A 152 12.24 7.28 -12.92
C SER A 152 11.06 8.05 -13.49
N GLY A 153 9.97 8.14 -12.69
CA GLY A 153 8.81 8.96 -12.97
C GLY A 153 8.54 9.97 -11.86
N TYR A 154 8.46 11.25 -12.22
CA TYR A 154 7.89 12.30 -11.38
C TYR A 154 6.51 12.62 -11.97
N LEU A 155 5.55 11.77 -11.69
CA LEU A 155 4.28 11.63 -12.40
C LEU A 155 3.11 11.46 -11.44
N PRO A 156 1.92 12.00 -11.76
CA PRO A 156 0.68 11.64 -11.06
C PRO A 156 0.16 10.26 -11.50
N ASN A 157 -1.00 9.84 -10.97
CA ASN A 157 -1.62 8.55 -11.30
C ASN A 157 -2.38 8.62 -12.64
N ILE A 158 -1.63 8.59 -13.72
CA ILE A 158 -2.10 8.70 -15.11
C ILE A 158 -1.72 7.45 -15.94
N PRO A 159 -2.38 7.18 -17.09
CA PRO A 159 -2.06 6.06 -17.96
C PRO A 159 -0.61 6.05 -18.46
N GLU A 160 -0.04 7.22 -18.70
CA GLU A 160 1.34 7.39 -19.13
C GLU A 160 2.34 6.86 -18.08
N ALA A 161 2.03 7.00 -16.79
CA ALA A 161 2.86 6.42 -15.72
C ALA A 161 2.85 4.89 -15.75
N VAL A 162 1.69 4.28 -16.05
CA VAL A 162 1.54 2.83 -16.21
C VAL A 162 2.32 2.35 -17.45
N ALA A 163 2.17 3.03 -18.57
CA ALA A 163 2.88 2.70 -19.80
C ALA A 163 4.41 2.82 -19.63
N ALA A 164 4.90 3.87 -18.94
CA ALA A 164 6.32 4.07 -18.65
C ALA A 164 6.91 2.97 -17.75
N LEU A 165 6.18 2.55 -16.69
CA LEU A 165 6.56 1.41 -15.85
C LEU A 165 6.65 0.12 -16.67
N LEU A 166 5.62 -0.19 -17.48
CA LEU A 166 5.60 -1.42 -18.27
C LEU A 166 6.68 -1.42 -19.38
N ALA A 167 6.95 -0.27 -20.01
CA ALA A 167 8.04 -0.15 -20.97
C ALA A 167 9.41 -0.34 -20.30
N THR A 168 9.60 0.20 -19.11
CA THR A 168 10.79 0.01 -18.29
C THR A 168 11.00 -1.47 -17.95
N ALA A 169 9.95 -2.16 -17.50
CA ALA A 169 10.00 -3.59 -17.21
C ALA A 169 10.25 -4.43 -18.49
N ALA A 170 9.66 -4.02 -19.63
CA ALA A 170 9.84 -4.71 -20.91
C ALA A 170 11.30 -4.72 -21.38
N VAL A 171 12.08 -3.67 -21.08
CA VAL A 171 13.50 -3.61 -21.42
C VAL A 171 14.41 -4.17 -20.31
N GLY A 172 13.86 -4.72 -19.23
CA GLY A 172 14.61 -5.23 -18.09
C GLY A 172 15.23 -4.13 -17.21
N ALA A 173 14.82 -2.88 -17.39
CA ALA A 173 15.25 -1.78 -16.52
C ALA A 173 14.41 -1.74 -15.23
N VAL A 174 14.85 -0.96 -14.26
CA VAL A 174 14.28 -0.87 -12.91
C VAL A 174 13.50 0.43 -12.77
N TRP A 175 12.22 0.32 -12.46
CA TRP A 175 11.35 1.48 -12.28
C TRP A 175 11.45 2.08 -10.87
N THR A 176 11.28 3.40 -10.77
CA THR A 176 11.00 4.08 -9.51
C THR A 176 10.15 5.32 -9.76
N SER A 177 9.34 5.74 -8.79
CA SER A 177 8.49 6.92 -8.97
C SER A 177 8.27 7.72 -7.70
N CYS A 178 8.02 9.02 -7.91
CA CYS A 178 7.49 9.95 -6.92
C CYS A 178 6.31 10.69 -7.52
N ALA A 179 5.31 10.97 -6.71
CA ALA A 179 4.19 11.79 -7.10
C ALA A 179 4.60 13.29 -7.17
N PRO A 180 3.95 14.10 -8.03
CA PRO A 180 4.36 15.49 -8.26
C PRO A 180 4.03 16.45 -7.11
N ASP A 181 3.33 16.01 -6.09
CA ASP A 181 3.12 16.73 -4.82
C ASP A 181 4.37 16.71 -3.91
N PHE A 182 5.33 15.80 -4.16
CA PHE A 182 6.61 15.81 -3.49
C PHE A 182 7.47 16.99 -3.94
N GLY A 183 8.04 17.74 -2.98
CA GLY A 183 9.00 18.79 -3.26
C GLY A 183 10.33 18.23 -3.79
N ALA A 184 11.08 19.05 -4.53
CA ALA A 184 12.33 18.67 -5.20
C ALA A 184 13.30 17.92 -4.28
N ARG A 185 13.54 18.43 -3.06
CA ARG A 185 14.44 17.79 -2.08
C ARG A 185 14.03 16.36 -1.76
N SER A 186 12.73 16.13 -1.57
CA SER A 186 12.23 14.80 -1.26
C SER A 186 12.37 13.82 -2.43
N VAL A 187 12.22 14.31 -3.66
CA VAL A 187 12.44 13.52 -4.87
C VAL A 187 13.93 13.21 -5.04
N LEU A 188 14.79 14.19 -4.83
CA LEU A 188 16.26 14.03 -4.90
C LEU A 188 16.77 13.03 -3.87
N ASP A 189 16.28 13.08 -2.61
CA ASP A 189 16.64 12.12 -1.55
C ASP A 189 16.33 10.66 -1.94
N ARG A 190 15.45 10.44 -2.91
CA ARG A 190 15.10 9.13 -3.47
C ARG A 190 15.89 8.83 -4.74
N PHE A 191 15.81 9.71 -5.71
CA PHE A 191 16.35 9.44 -7.05
C PHE A 191 17.88 9.45 -7.10
N GLN A 192 18.54 10.26 -6.28
CA GLN A 192 20.00 10.24 -6.15
C GLN A 192 20.51 8.90 -5.61
N GLN A 193 19.71 8.17 -4.83
CA GLN A 193 20.09 6.83 -4.35
C GLN A 193 20.23 5.81 -5.50
N VAL A 194 19.42 5.95 -6.54
CA VAL A 194 19.31 4.97 -7.63
C VAL A 194 19.94 5.46 -8.94
N GLU A 195 20.28 6.73 -9.03
CA GLU A 195 20.96 7.33 -10.20
C GLU A 195 20.24 6.99 -11.52
N PRO A 196 19.01 7.50 -11.75
CA PRO A 196 18.22 7.16 -12.92
C PRO A 196 18.86 7.72 -14.20
N VAL A 197 18.71 6.99 -15.31
CA VAL A 197 19.24 7.41 -16.62
C VAL A 197 18.18 8.09 -17.50
N VAL A 198 16.89 7.86 -17.21
CA VAL A 198 15.76 8.54 -17.86
C VAL A 198 14.78 9.00 -16.78
N LEU A 199 14.24 10.20 -16.97
CA LEU A 199 13.22 10.79 -16.10
C LEU A 199 11.98 11.15 -16.92
N PHE A 200 10.84 10.54 -16.61
CA PHE A 200 9.53 10.97 -17.09
C PHE A 200 8.96 12.04 -16.17
N THR A 201 8.46 13.14 -16.72
CA THR A 201 7.95 14.28 -15.95
C THR A 201 6.66 14.84 -16.53
N VAL A 202 5.96 15.62 -15.71
CA VAL A 202 4.84 16.47 -16.13
C VAL A 202 5.20 17.94 -15.97
N ASP A 203 4.53 18.83 -16.71
CA ASP A 203 4.61 20.28 -16.53
C ASP A 203 3.94 20.75 -15.23
N GLY A 204 2.99 19.97 -14.76
CA GLY A 204 2.23 20.21 -13.53
C GLY A 204 1.06 19.26 -13.44
N TYR A 205 0.16 19.51 -12.48
CA TYR A 205 -1.02 18.69 -12.25
C TYR A 205 -2.16 19.53 -11.66
N ARG A 206 -3.39 18.97 -11.64
CA ARG A 206 -4.55 19.58 -11.00
C ARG A 206 -4.86 18.87 -9.69
N TYR A 207 -5.13 19.65 -8.64
CA TYR A 207 -5.50 19.10 -7.35
C TYR A 207 -6.39 20.07 -6.57
N GLY A 208 -7.59 19.62 -6.19
CA GLY A 208 -8.57 20.43 -5.49
C GLY A 208 -9.07 21.62 -6.32
N GLY A 209 -9.19 21.45 -7.65
CA GLY A 209 -9.60 22.48 -8.59
C GLY A 209 -8.51 23.53 -8.90
N LYS A 210 -7.27 23.31 -8.48
CA LYS A 210 -6.15 24.24 -8.71
C LYS A 210 -5.06 23.59 -9.57
N GLU A 211 -4.40 24.40 -10.38
CA GLU A 211 -3.22 24.01 -11.13
C GLU A 211 -1.96 24.21 -10.27
N HIS A 212 -1.09 23.21 -10.32
CA HIS A 212 0.19 23.19 -9.62
C HIS A 212 1.31 23.02 -10.64
N ASP A 213 1.95 24.12 -11.02
CA ASP A 213 3.12 24.12 -11.92
C ASP A 213 4.30 23.41 -11.26
N ARG A 214 5.02 22.58 -12.04
CA ARG A 214 6.18 21.80 -11.57
C ARG A 214 7.43 22.01 -12.41
N ARG A 215 7.40 22.95 -13.37
CA ARG A 215 8.52 23.20 -14.29
C ARG A 215 9.80 23.56 -13.57
N ASP A 216 9.72 24.41 -12.54
CA ASP A 216 10.92 24.79 -11.74
C ASP A 216 11.45 23.57 -10.97
N THR A 217 10.57 22.75 -10.39
CA THR A 217 10.97 21.50 -9.72
C THR A 217 11.62 20.53 -10.71
N VAL A 218 11.06 20.36 -11.91
CA VAL A 218 11.64 19.50 -12.96
C VAL A 218 13.01 20.01 -13.40
N GLN A 219 13.19 21.34 -13.49
CA GLN A 219 14.50 21.92 -13.82
C GLN A 219 15.53 21.63 -12.73
N GLU A 220 15.16 21.78 -11.44
CA GLU A 220 16.03 21.44 -10.31
C GLU A 220 16.42 19.96 -10.32
N LEU A 221 15.47 19.06 -10.61
CA LEU A 221 15.75 17.61 -10.71
C LEU A 221 16.74 17.32 -11.86
N ARG A 222 16.61 17.99 -13.00
CA ARG A 222 17.55 17.85 -14.13
C ARG A 222 18.98 18.28 -13.76
N ASP A 223 19.09 19.38 -13.03
CA ASP A 223 20.39 19.95 -12.66
C ASP A 223 21.10 19.09 -11.59
N GLU A 224 20.34 18.48 -10.68
CA GLU A 224 20.85 17.71 -9.54
C GLU A 224 20.94 16.19 -9.77
N LEU A 225 20.52 15.69 -10.94
CA LEU A 225 20.62 14.28 -11.32
C LEU A 225 21.55 14.09 -12.53
N PRO A 226 22.87 14.12 -12.34
CA PRO A 226 23.85 14.07 -13.43
C PRO A 226 23.88 12.74 -14.19
N SER A 227 23.23 11.70 -13.69
CA SER A 227 23.06 10.41 -14.35
C SER A 227 22.07 10.42 -15.51
N LEU A 228 21.20 11.44 -15.60
CA LEU A 228 20.18 11.54 -16.63
C LEU A 228 20.77 11.70 -18.04
N ARG A 229 20.34 10.85 -18.95
CA ARG A 229 20.62 10.91 -20.39
C ARG A 229 19.48 11.57 -21.16
N ALA A 230 18.25 11.43 -20.65
CA ALA A 230 17.04 11.98 -21.25
C ALA A 230 15.97 12.34 -20.21
N VAL A 231 15.19 13.35 -20.54
CA VAL A 231 13.97 13.72 -19.83
C VAL A 231 12.82 13.66 -20.82
N VAL A 232 11.72 12.98 -20.43
CA VAL A 232 10.50 12.86 -21.23
C VAL A 232 9.41 13.71 -20.59
N HIS A 233 8.82 14.59 -21.39
CA HIS A 233 7.81 15.54 -20.98
C HIS A 233 6.40 15.08 -21.37
N ILE A 234 5.48 15.14 -20.41
CA ILE A 234 4.05 14.87 -20.58
C ILE A 234 3.27 16.16 -20.25
N PRO A 235 2.63 16.80 -21.24
CA PRO A 235 2.01 18.12 -21.07
C PRO A 235 0.59 18.02 -20.46
N LEU A 236 0.46 17.86 -19.15
CA LEU A 236 -0.86 17.80 -18.47
C LEU A 236 -1.53 19.17 -18.35
N LEU A 237 -0.75 20.24 -18.16
CA LEU A 237 -1.27 21.62 -18.14
C LEU A 237 -1.17 22.27 -19.52
N GLY A 238 -0.61 21.57 -20.52
CA GLY A 238 -0.53 22.01 -21.89
C GLY A 238 0.59 23.03 -22.15
N THR A 239 1.64 23.04 -21.33
CA THR A 239 2.81 23.89 -21.58
C THR A 239 3.80 23.21 -22.52
N GLU A 240 4.64 24.01 -23.18
CA GLU A 240 5.71 23.49 -24.02
C GLU A 240 6.76 22.74 -23.20
N ALA A 241 7.35 21.70 -23.83
CA ALA A 241 8.44 20.95 -23.23
C ALA A 241 9.63 21.85 -22.90
N PRO A 242 10.33 21.62 -21.78
CA PRO A 242 11.61 22.27 -21.50
C PRO A 242 12.64 21.98 -22.61
N GLU A 243 13.54 22.91 -22.83
CA GLU A 243 14.59 22.75 -23.87
C GLU A 243 15.36 21.42 -23.67
N GLY A 244 15.45 20.65 -24.76
CA GLY A 244 16.15 19.36 -24.79
C GLY A 244 15.37 18.19 -24.13
N ALA A 245 14.13 18.39 -23.69
CA ALA A 245 13.25 17.29 -23.30
C ALA A 245 12.59 16.65 -24.53
N LEU A 246 12.32 15.36 -24.43
CA LEU A 246 11.59 14.58 -25.43
C LEU A 246 10.09 14.67 -25.17
N GLU A 247 9.31 14.88 -26.23
CA GLU A 247 7.85 14.90 -26.12
C GLU A 247 7.28 13.49 -26.05
N TRP A 248 6.41 13.21 -25.09
CA TRP A 248 5.71 11.93 -24.95
C TRP A 248 5.04 11.49 -26.27
N SER A 249 4.32 12.40 -26.92
CA SER A 249 3.61 12.13 -28.17
C SER A 249 4.50 11.66 -29.31
N ALA A 250 5.75 12.15 -29.37
CA ALA A 250 6.73 11.72 -30.35
C ALA A 250 7.22 10.29 -30.09
N LEU A 251 7.35 9.90 -28.80
CA LEU A 251 7.84 8.59 -28.41
C LEU A 251 6.77 7.48 -28.48
N THR A 252 5.49 7.85 -28.55
CA THR A 252 4.35 6.89 -28.55
C THR A 252 3.54 6.92 -29.85
N SER A 253 4.04 7.61 -30.87
CA SER A 253 3.33 7.79 -32.16
C SER A 253 3.29 6.54 -33.04
N ALA A 254 4.19 5.58 -32.82
CA ALA A 254 4.26 4.35 -33.59
C ALA A 254 3.48 3.21 -32.90
N ASP A 255 2.85 2.35 -33.69
CA ASP A 255 2.28 1.11 -33.18
C ASP A 255 3.33 0.00 -33.29
N VAL A 256 4.08 -0.21 -32.21
CA VAL A 256 5.19 -1.17 -32.16
C VAL A 256 4.84 -2.30 -31.20
N THR A 257 4.93 -3.54 -31.67
CA THR A 257 4.81 -4.70 -30.78
C THR A 257 5.98 -4.74 -29.81
N PRO A 258 5.74 -4.83 -28.48
CA PRO A 258 6.81 -4.86 -27.50
C PRO A 258 7.74 -6.05 -27.69
N VAL A 259 9.04 -5.83 -27.58
CA VAL A 259 10.05 -6.87 -27.40
C VAL A 259 10.38 -6.92 -25.91
N TYR A 260 10.23 -8.08 -25.30
CA TYR A 260 10.46 -8.26 -23.88
C TYR A 260 11.84 -8.85 -23.62
N GLU A 261 12.57 -8.23 -22.70
CA GLU A 261 13.85 -8.76 -22.23
C GLU A 261 13.63 -9.95 -21.32
N GLU A 262 14.31 -11.06 -21.58
CA GLU A 262 14.28 -12.24 -20.74
C GLU A 262 15.18 -12.01 -19.52
N VAL A 263 14.59 -11.86 -18.35
CA VAL A 263 15.34 -11.59 -17.12
C VAL A 263 15.17 -12.72 -16.10
N PRO A 264 16.15 -12.97 -15.22
CA PRO A 264 16.03 -13.91 -14.12
C PRO A 264 14.81 -13.59 -13.23
N PHE A 265 14.28 -14.61 -12.56
CA PHE A 265 13.12 -14.45 -11.66
C PHE A 265 13.34 -13.38 -10.59
N ASP A 266 14.53 -13.31 -10.02
CA ASP A 266 14.95 -12.36 -9.00
C ASP A 266 15.46 -11.01 -9.56
N HIS A 267 15.34 -10.79 -10.88
CA HIS A 267 15.75 -9.51 -11.47
C HIS A 267 14.91 -8.35 -10.94
N PRO A 268 15.53 -7.20 -10.55
CA PRO A 268 14.80 -6.06 -10.03
C PRO A 268 13.70 -5.56 -10.97
N LEU A 269 12.48 -5.38 -10.44
CA LEU A 269 11.37 -4.75 -11.15
C LEU A 269 11.32 -3.26 -10.87
N TRP A 270 11.33 -2.91 -9.59
CA TRP A 270 11.22 -1.53 -9.13
C TRP A 270 11.93 -1.31 -7.79
N VAL A 271 12.10 -0.02 -7.49
CA VAL A 271 12.53 0.46 -6.18
C VAL A 271 11.40 1.27 -5.57
N LEU A 272 10.88 0.83 -4.43
CA LEU A 272 9.90 1.54 -3.62
C LEU A 272 10.59 2.18 -2.41
N TYR A 273 9.99 3.25 -1.90
CA TYR A 273 10.56 3.94 -0.74
C TYR A 273 9.62 3.89 0.44
N SER A 274 10.13 3.48 1.58
CA SER A 274 9.45 3.65 2.86
C SER A 274 10.20 4.68 3.72
N SER A 275 9.45 5.43 4.52
CA SER A 275 10.04 6.33 5.50
C SER A 275 10.88 5.53 6.49
N GLY A 276 12.19 5.68 6.42
CA GLY A 276 13.10 5.12 7.40
C GLY A 276 12.96 5.85 8.74
N THR A 277 13.20 5.13 9.81
CA THR A 277 13.23 5.74 11.16
C THR A 277 14.43 6.66 11.35
N THR A 278 15.44 6.62 10.46
CA THR A 278 16.66 7.44 10.49
C THR A 278 17.15 7.72 9.09
N GLY A 279 17.33 8.99 8.71
CA GLY A 279 18.03 9.38 7.49
C GLY A 279 17.21 9.25 6.21
N LEU A 280 17.87 8.89 5.11
CA LEU A 280 17.25 8.73 3.79
C LEU A 280 16.20 7.60 3.80
N PRO A 281 15.13 7.72 2.98
CA PRO A 281 14.14 6.65 2.81
C PRO A 281 14.80 5.33 2.44
N LYS A 282 14.28 4.22 2.99
CA LYS A 282 14.71 2.88 2.58
C LYS A 282 14.34 2.66 1.12
N ALA A 283 15.32 2.39 0.28
CA ALA A 283 15.12 2.07 -1.13
C ALA A 283 14.98 0.54 -1.29
N ILE A 284 13.74 0.07 -1.30
CA ILE A 284 13.35 -1.34 -1.24
C ILE A 284 13.28 -1.89 -2.67
N VAL A 285 14.04 -2.94 -2.95
CA VAL A 285 14.10 -3.57 -4.28
C VAL A 285 13.30 -4.86 -4.29
N GLN A 286 12.35 -4.95 -5.19
CA GLN A 286 11.54 -6.16 -5.40
C GLN A 286 11.74 -6.72 -6.80
N SER A 287 11.57 -8.04 -6.95
CA SER A 287 11.87 -8.75 -8.19
C SER A 287 10.68 -8.82 -9.14
N GLN A 288 10.95 -8.98 -10.44
CA GLN A 288 9.91 -9.17 -11.45
C GLN A 288 9.08 -10.44 -11.19
N GLY A 289 9.75 -11.57 -10.94
CA GLY A 289 9.05 -12.83 -10.72
C GLY A 289 8.32 -12.86 -9.38
N GLY A 290 8.95 -12.36 -8.31
CA GLY A 290 8.36 -12.35 -6.97
C GLY A 290 7.07 -11.56 -6.90
N ILE A 291 7.09 -10.34 -7.45
CA ILE A 291 5.89 -9.48 -7.52
C ILE A 291 4.84 -10.09 -8.45
N LEU A 292 5.23 -10.63 -9.59
CA LEU A 292 4.30 -11.25 -10.53
C LEU A 292 3.43 -12.31 -9.85
N ILE A 293 4.04 -13.30 -9.22
CA ILE A 293 3.28 -14.41 -8.63
C ILE A 293 2.54 -14.00 -7.35
N GLU A 294 3.12 -13.08 -6.56
CA GLU A 294 2.49 -12.55 -5.37
C GLU A 294 1.24 -11.72 -5.71
N HIS A 295 1.31 -10.84 -6.70
CA HIS A 295 0.16 -10.05 -7.15
C HIS A 295 -0.91 -10.93 -7.80
N LEU A 296 -0.54 -11.95 -8.58
CA LEU A 296 -1.49 -12.92 -9.12
C LEU A 296 -2.26 -13.63 -7.99
N LYS A 297 -1.56 -14.10 -6.96
CA LYS A 297 -2.18 -14.72 -5.77
C LYS A 297 -3.07 -13.72 -5.04
N GLN A 298 -2.56 -12.52 -4.73
CA GLN A 298 -3.29 -11.57 -3.90
C GLN A 298 -4.46 -10.93 -4.63
N ILE A 299 -4.27 -10.52 -5.88
CA ILE A 299 -5.31 -9.84 -6.67
C ILE A 299 -6.33 -10.86 -7.21
N GLY A 300 -5.87 -11.98 -7.74
CA GLY A 300 -6.74 -13.01 -8.30
C GLY A 300 -7.51 -13.79 -7.24
N LEU A 301 -6.82 -14.32 -6.21
CA LEU A 301 -7.48 -15.21 -5.24
C LEU A 301 -8.07 -14.46 -4.05
N HIS A 302 -7.38 -13.43 -3.53
CA HIS A 302 -7.82 -12.71 -2.34
C HIS A 302 -8.72 -11.52 -2.63
N CYS A 303 -8.45 -10.75 -3.69
CA CYS A 303 -9.36 -9.68 -4.10
C CYS A 303 -10.45 -10.17 -5.06
N ASP A 304 -10.40 -11.44 -5.48
CA ASP A 304 -11.35 -12.10 -6.39
C ASP A 304 -11.55 -11.32 -7.71
N LEU A 305 -10.43 -10.77 -8.25
CA LEU A 305 -10.42 -9.95 -9.44
C LEU A 305 -10.04 -10.76 -10.69
N GLY A 306 -10.80 -10.57 -11.75
CA GLY A 306 -10.61 -11.20 -13.05
C GLY A 306 -10.93 -10.28 -14.22
N PRO A 307 -10.97 -10.84 -15.44
CA PRO A 307 -11.09 -10.06 -16.67
C PRO A 307 -12.35 -9.19 -16.80
N ASP A 308 -13.43 -9.51 -16.08
CA ASP A 308 -14.71 -8.78 -16.14
C ASP A 308 -14.84 -7.74 -15.04
N ASP A 309 -13.81 -7.62 -14.19
CA ASP A 309 -13.79 -6.70 -13.08
C ASP A 309 -13.14 -5.36 -13.43
N ARG A 310 -13.47 -4.36 -12.62
CA ARG A 310 -12.88 -3.01 -12.65
C ARG A 310 -12.35 -2.68 -11.27
N PHE A 311 -11.05 -2.49 -11.19
CA PHE A 311 -10.33 -2.26 -9.96
C PHE A 311 -9.98 -0.79 -9.81
N PHE A 312 -10.62 -0.12 -8.85
CA PHE A 312 -10.29 1.24 -8.44
C PHE A 312 -9.61 1.22 -7.06
N TRP A 313 -8.47 1.87 -6.94
CA TRP A 313 -7.87 2.19 -5.66
C TRP A 313 -7.40 3.63 -5.67
N TYR A 314 -7.92 4.44 -4.72
CA TYR A 314 -7.41 5.80 -4.58
C TYR A 314 -5.96 5.74 -4.08
N THR A 315 -5.03 6.23 -4.90
CA THR A 315 -3.60 6.13 -4.62
C THR A 315 -2.80 7.17 -5.42
N SER A 316 -1.53 7.35 -5.08
CA SER A 316 -0.55 8.13 -5.83
C SER A 316 0.64 7.25 -6.24
N THR A 317 1.40 7.66 -7.23
CA THR A 317 2.60 6.95 -7.71
C THR A 317 3.71 6.85 -6.66
N GLY A 318 3.64 7.65 -5.60
CA GLY A 318 4.55 7.58 -4.45
C GLY A 318 4.11 6.59 -3.36
N TRP A 319 2.98 5.92 -3.51
CA TRP A 319 2.47 4.93 -2.56
C TRP A 319 2.38 3.54 -3.21
N MET A 320 2.83 2.49 -2.50
CA MET A 320 2.85 1.12 -3.01
C MET A 320 1.50 0.61 -3.52
N MET A 321 0.38 1.19 -3.07
CA MET A 321 -0.95 0.81 -3.58
C MET A 321 -1.13 1.16 -5.05
N TRP A 322 -0.34 2.07 -5.62
CA TRP A 322 -0.31 2.29 -7.06
C TRP A 322 0.30 1.08 -7.80
N ASN A 323 1.38 0.53 -7.28
CA ASN A 323 2.01 -0.67 -7.83
C ASN A 323 1.06 -1.88 -7.73
N PHE A 324 0.32 -1.98 -6.61
CA PHE A 324 -0.70 -3.00 -6.41
C PHE A 324 -1.88 -2.82 -7.38
N LEU A 325 -2.36 -1.59 -7.60
CA LEU A 325 -3.39 -1.26 -8.59
C LEU A 325 -2.96 -1.69 -10.01
N VAL A 326 -1.74 -1.34 -10.43
CA VAL A 326 -1.16 -1.73 -11.72
C VAL A 326 -1.09 -3.26 -11.85
N GLY A 327 -0.84 -3.97 -10.74
CA GLY A 327 -0.89 -5.43 -10.69
C GLY A 327 -2.22 -6.04 -11.13
N GLY A 328 -3.33 -5.28 -11.10
CA GLY A 328 -4.63 -5.70 -11.65
C GLY A 328 -4.58 -6.10 -13.13
N LEU A 329 -3.67 -5.52 -13.89
CA LEU A 329 -3.46 -5.88 -15.29
C LEU A 329 -3.02 -7.35 -15.47
N LEU A 330 -2.32 -7.93 -14.49
CA LEU A 330 -1.87 -9.32 -14.52
C LEU A 330 -3.03 -10.34 -14.57
N THR A 331 -4.18 -9.99 -14.00
CA THR A 331 -5.40 -10.81 -14.00
C THR A 331 -6.35 -10.49 -15.17
N GLY A 332 -5.95 -9.59 -16.06
CA GLY A 332 -6.79 -9.10 -17.15
C GLY A 332 -7.87 -8.10 -16.71
N THR A 333 -7.78 -7.62 -15.47
CA THR A 333 -8.72 -6.67 -14.88
C THR A 333 -8.49 -5.26 -15.45
N THR A 334 -9.58 -4.54 -15.74
CA THR A 334 -9.51 -3.11 -16.05
C THR A 334 -9.16 -2.32 -14.79
N ILE A 335 -8.07 -1.58 -14.79
CA ILE A 335 -7.72 -0.70 -13.66
C ILE A 335 -8.29 0.70 -13.85
N VAL A 336 -8.63 1.36 -12.73
CA VAL A 336 -9.09 2.75 -12.74
C VAL A 336 -8.01 3.63 -12.13
N THR A 337 -7.38 4.49 -12.94
CA THR A 337 -6.43 5.50 -12.49
C THR A 337 -7.16 6.82 -12.22
N TYR A 338 -6.80 7.51 -11.15
CA TYR A 338 -7.37 8.81 -10.82
C TYR A 338 -6.28 9.82 -10.47
N ASP A 339 -6.26 10.94 -11.20
CA ASP A 339 -5.43 12.11 -10.92
C ASP A 339 -6.29 13.23 -10.38
N GLY A 340 -6.21 13.48 -9.07
CA GLY A 340 -6.98 14.52 -8.41
C GLY A 340 -7.12 14.31 -6.90
N SER A 341 -7.75 15.30 -6.26
CA SER A 341 -8.03 15.28 -4.83
C SER A 341 -9.15 14.29 -4.47
N PRO A 342 -8.99 13.51 -3.38
CA PRO A 342 -10.03 12.57 -2.93
C PRO A 342 -11.30 13.26 -2.42
N GLY A 343 -11.19 14.57 -2.14
CA GLY A 343 -12.29 15.39 -1.59
C GLY A 343 -12.80 16.48 -2.54
N TYR A 344 -12.45 16.46 -3.82
CA TYR A 344 -12.91 17.46 -4.78
C TYR A 344 -13.87 16.84 -5.83
N PRO A 345 -15.01 17.50 -6.12
CA PRO A 345 -15.51 18.76 -5.56
C PRO A 345 -16.14 18.64 -4.16
N GLY A 346 -16.17 17.47 -3.58
CA GLY A 346 -16.72 17.20 -2.25
C GLY A 346 -16.24 15.86 -1.71
N THR A 347 -16.43 15.60 -0.42
CA THR A 347 -15.96 14.38 0.26
C THR A 347 -16.47 13.08 -0.39
N GLY A 348 -17.62 13.11 -1.09
CA GLY A 348 -18.17 11.96 -1.81
C GLY A 348 -17.55 11.68 -3.20
N ALA A 349 -16.51 12.42 -3.63
CA ALA A 349 -15.97 12.36 -4.99
C ALA A 349 -15.55 10.95 -5.43
N GLN A 350 -14.93 10.15 -4.55
CA GLN A 350 -14.50 8.79 -4.91
C GLN A 350 -15.70 7.85 -5.18
N TRP A 351 -16.84 8.05 -4.55
CA TRP A 351 -18.06 7.27 -4.82
C TRP A 351 -18.62 7.58 -6.22
N ALA A 352 -18.58 8.86 -6.63
CA ALA A 352 -18.94 9.26 -7.99
C ALA A 352 -18.01 8.63 -9.04
N ILE A 353 -16.72 8.50 -8.75
CA ILE A 353 -15.76 7.79 -9.62
C ILE A 353 -16.11 6.29 -9.71
N ALA A 354 -16.40 5.65 -8.57
CA ALA A 354 -16.78 4.24 -8.54
C ALA A 354 -18.04 3.97 -9.38
N GLU A 355 -19.07 4.84 -9.28
CA GLU A 355 -20.28 4.77 -10.11
C GLU A 355 -19.96 4.91 -11.61
N ARG A 356 -19.31 6.02 -12.00
CA ARG A 356 -19.03 6.35 -13.42
C ARG A 356 -18.14 5.35 -14.12
N THR A 357 -17.19 4.81 -13.40
CA THR A 357 -16.29 3.76 -13.93
C THR A 357 -16.89 2.38 -13.82
N GLY A 358 -17.96 2.20 -13.04
CA GLY A 358 -18.55 0.90 -12.73
C GLY A 358 -17.55 -0.02 -12.02
N ALA A 359 -16.79 0.53 -11.08
CA ALA A 359 -15.82 -0.23 -10.29
C ALA A 359 -16.50 -1.41 -9.57
N THR A 360 -15.87 -2.59 -9.62
CA THR A 360 -16.36 -3.78 -8.91
C THR A 360 -15.66 -3.97 -7.57
N VAL A 361 -14.39 -3.56 -7.48
CA VAL A 361 -13.64 -3.45 -6.24
C VAL A 361 -13.18 -2.01 -6.07
N PHE A 362 -13.59 -1.40 -4.96
CA PHE A 362 -13.26 -0.02 -4.60
C PHE A 362 -12.32 -0.02 -3.39
N GLY A 363 -11.08 0.38 -3.60
CA GLY A 363 -10.06 0.51 -2.57
C GLY A 363 -9.84 1.95 -2.14
N THR A 364 -9.78 2.19 -0.83
CA THR A 364 -9.55 3.52 -0.25
C THR A 364 -8.82 3.41 1.09
N SER A 365 -8.65 4.53 1.81
CA SER A 365 -8.10 4.53 3.15
C SER A 365 -9.21 4.50 4.22
N ALA A 366 -8.92 3.93 5.39
CA ALA A 366 -9.81 4.03 6.55
C ALA A 366 -10.11 5.49 6.91
N ALA A 367 -9.13 6.39 6.76
CA ALA A 367 -9.31 7.82 6.99
C ALA A 367 -10.38 8.44 6.06
N TYR A 368 -10.41 8.06 4.78
CA TYR A 368 -11.44 8.54 3.85
C TYR A 368 -12.84 8.06 4.26
N VAL A 369 -12.99 6.79 4.64
CA VAL A 369 -14.26 6.24 5.13
C VAL A 369 -14.76 7.05 6.32
N MET A 370 -13.89 7.33 7.30
CA MET A 370 -14.24 8.13 8.47
C MET A 370 -14.53 9.59 8.14
N ALA A 371 -13.86 10.17 7.15
CA ALA A 371 -14.15 11.51 6.66
C ALA A 371 -15.54 11.60 5.99
N CYS A 372 -15.92 10.60 5.17
CA CYS A 372 -17.25 10.49 4.59
C CYS A 372 -18.33 10.40 5.68
N ARG A 373 -18.15 9.52 6.66
CA ARG A 373 -19.06 9.40 7.81
C ARG A 373 -19.22 10.72 8.54
N LYS A 374 -18.13 11.43 8.81
CA LYS A 374 -18.15 12.72 9.51
C LYS A 374 -18.80 13.85 8.71
N ALA A 375 -18.68 13.78 7.38
CA ALA A 375 -19.28 14.76 6.45
C ALA A 375 -20.72 14.41 6.08
N ASP A 376 -21.33 13.40 6.72
CA ASP A 376 -22.70 12.95 6.46
C ASP A 376 -22.94 12.58 4.99
N VAL A 377 -21.98 11.91 4.36
CA VAL A 377 -22.10 11.42 2.98
C VAL A 377 -22.93 10.14 2.96
N HIS A 378 -23.86 10.03 2.00
CA HIS A 378 -24.76 8.88 1.84
C HIS A 378 -24.56 8.23 0.46
N PRO A 379 -23.54 7.38 0.28
CA PRO A 379 -23.17 6.86 -1.04
C PRO A 379 -24.30 6.11 -1.75
N SER A 380 -25.05 5.25 -1.06
CA SER A 380 -26.15 4.48 -1.65
C SER A 380 -27.34 5.31 -2.11
N ARG A 381 -27.53 6.50 -1.50
CA ARG A 381 -28.61 7.42 -1.89
C ARG A 381 -28.21 8.25 -3.11
N ASP A 382 -26.93 8.64 -3.18
CA ASP A 382 -26.45 9.65 -4.11
C ASP A 382 -25.83 9.02 -5.37
N HIS A 383 -25.52 7.70 -5.36
CA HIS A 383 -24.81 6.99 -6.42
C HIS A 383 -25.37 5.57 -6.67
N ASP A 384 -25.31 5.11 -7.92
CA ASP A 384 -25.54 3.70 -8.25
C ASP A 384 -24.26 2.89 -8.03
N LEU A 385 -24.18 2.22 -6.88
CA LEU A 385 -23.06 1.37 -6.49
C LEU A 385 -23.38 -0.13 -6.63
N SER A 386 -24.38 -0.50 -7.44
CA SER A 386 -24.84 -1.88 -7.61
C SER A 386 -23.73 -2.82 -8.14
N ARG A 387 -22.74 -2.29 -8.86
CA ARG A 387 -21.59 -3.05 -9.36
C ARG A 387 -20.47 -3.24 -8.33
N VAL A 388 -20.42 -2.44 -7.27
CA VAL A 388 -19.40 -2.55 -6.23
C VAL A 388 -19.64 -3.83 -5.42
N LYS A 389 -18.80 -4.83 -5.58
CA LYS A 389 -18.83 -6.10 -4.84
C LYS A 389 -18.11 -5.99 -3.51
N CYS A 390 -17.03 -5.20 -3.49
CA CYS A 390 -16.11 -5.08 -2.37
C CYS A 390 -15.66 -3.64 -2.17
N VAL A 391 -15.65 -3.19 -0.92
CA VAL A 391 -14.89 -2.01 -0.50
C VAL A 391 -13.70 -2.46 0.33
N ALA A 392 -12.50 -2.16 -0.17
CA ALA A 392 -11.25 -2.51 0.50
C ALA A 392 -10.63 -1.28 1.19
N THR A 393 -10.05 -1.48 2.37
CA THR A 393 -9.40 -0.41 3.14
C THR A 393 -8.02 -0.81 3.62
N THR A 394 -7.09 0.15 3.59
CA THR A 394 -5.74 0.00 4.14
C THR A 394 -5.15 1.33 4.60
N GLY A 395 -3.89 1.30 5.06
CA GLY A 395 -3.16 2.49 5.51
C GLY A 395 -3.23 2.72 7.02
N SER A 396 -4.36 2.39 7.62
CA SER A 396 -4.59 2.28 9.06
C SER A 396 -5.73 1.29 9.32
N PRO A 397 -5.86 0.73 10.52
CA PRO A 397 -7.01 -0.10 10.86
C PRO A 397 -8.33 0.64 10.64
N LEU A 398 -9.29 -0.04 10.02
CA LEU A 398 -10.65 0.52 9.89
C LEU A 398 -11.34 0.43 11.26
N PRO A 399 -11.78 1.55 11.85
CA PRO A 399 -12.49 1.51 13.13
C PRO A 399 -13.84 0.78 13.01
N PRO A 400 -14.38 0.22 14.11
CA PRO A 400 -15.68 -0.43 14.15
C PRO A 400 -16.83 0.39 13.56
N ASP A 401 -16.82 1.69 13.79
CA ASP A 401 -17.81 2.62 13.23
C ASP A 401 -17.67 2.78 11.70
N GLY A 402 -16.48 2.61 11.15
CA GLY A 402 -16.26 2.59 9.70
C GLY A 402 -16.88 1.36 9.04
N PHE A 403 -16.76 0.17 9.67
CA PHE A 403 -17.43 -1.04 9.20
C PHE A 403 -18.95 -0.87 9.18
N ARG A 404 -19.54 -0.35 10.28
CA ARG A 404 -20.99 -0.11 10.35
C ARG A 404 -21.45 0.89 9.30
N TRP A 405 -20.72 1.99 9.15
CA TRP A 405 -21.06 3.02 8.18
C TRP A 405 -21.02 2.48 6.74
N LEU A 406 -20.02 1.68 6.37
CA LEU A 406 -19.97 1.04 5.05
C LEU A 406 -21.15 0.11 4.83
N HIS A 407 -21.52 -0.69 5.83
CA HIS A 407 -22.67 -1.58 5.78
C HIS A 407 -24.00 -0.81 5.64
N ASP A 408 -24.18 0.26 6.42
CA ASP A 408 -25.46 0.96 6.53
C ASP A 408 -25.64 1.97 5.38
N GLU A 409 -24.56 2.64 4.94
CA GLU A 409 -24.62 3.78 4.00
C GLU A 409 -24.17 3.42 2.57
N VAL A 410 -23.51 2.28 2.37
CA VAL A 410 -23.15 1.81 1.02
C VAL A 410 -24.04 0.66 0.60
N ARG A 411 -23.97 -0.48 1.29
CA ARG A 411 -24.85 -1.64 1.06
C ARG A 411 -24.74 -2.63 2.23
N ASP A 412 -25.84 -3.24 2.61
CA ASP A 412 -25.93 -4.25 3.67
C ASP A 412 -25.36 -5.63 3.25
N ASP A 413 -25.27 -5.92 1.94
CA ASP A 413 -24.66 -7.11 1.37
C ASP A 413 -23.21 -6.90 0.88
N LEU A 414 -22.58 -5.80 1.30
CA LEU A 414 -21.23 -5.42 0.86
C LEU A 414 -20.15 -6.25 1.54
N TRP A 415 -19.25 -6.82 0.75
CA TRP A 415 -18.01 -7.38 1.28
C TRP A 415 -17.04 -6.24 1.64
N ILE A 416 -16.72 -6.10 2.94
CA ILE A 416 -15.78 -5.12 3.46
C ILE A 416 -14.45 -5.81 3.73
N ALA A 417 -13.44 -5.49 2.93
CA ALA A 417 -12.11 -6.07 3.01
C ALA A 417 -11.10 -5.09 3.63
N SER A 418 -10.91 -5.13 4.95
CA SER A 418 -9.77 -4.45 5.56
C SER A 418 -8.53 -5.31 5.36
N VAL A 419 -7.42 -4.69 4.88
CA VAL A 419 -6.18 -5.41 4.57
C VAL A 419 -4.97 -4.77 5.24
N SER A 420 -4.03 -5.59 5.69
CA SER A 420 -2.76 -5.18 6.26
C SER A 420 -1.60 -5.80 5.52
N GLY A 421 -0.63 -4.96 5.17
CA GLY A 421 0.59 -5.30 4.48
C GLY A 421 1.59 -4.16 4.56
N GLY A 422 2.60 -4.16 3.72
CA GLY A 422 3.63 -3.12 3.75
C GLY A 422 4.21 -2.81 2.39
N THR A 423 4.79 -1.61 2.28
CA THR A 423 5.65 -1.24 1.14
C THR A 423 6.77 -2.26 0.96
N ASP A 424 7.21 -2.84 2.08
CA ASP A 424 8.32 -3.79 2.13
C ASP A 424 8.08 -5.02 1.27
N VAL A 425 6.87 -5.58 1.28
CA VAL A 425 6.50 -6.74 0.45
C VAL A 425 5.62 -6.39 -0.76
N CYS A 426 5.19 -5.14 -0.88
CA CYS A 426 4.25 -4.65 -1.88
C CYS A 426 3.02 -5.57 -2.05
N SER A 427 2.52 -6.09 -0.94
CA SER A 427 1.41 -7.05 -0.84
C SER A 427 0.80 -7.01 0.55
N CYS A 428 -0.10 -7.96 0.85
CA CYS A 428 -0.77 -8.09 2.13
C CYS A 428 -0.28 -9.32 2.90
N PHE A 429 -0.17 -9.20 4.22
CA PHE A 429 0.06 -10.33 5.14
C PHE A 429 -1.26 -10.96 5.58
N ALA A 430 -2.29 -10.14 5.76
CA ALA A 430 -3.63 -10.55 6.17
C ALA A 430 -4.69 -9.63 5.57
N GLY A 431 -5.90 -10.15 5.41
CA GLY A 431 -7.03 -9.34 4.96
C GLY A 431 -8.09 -10.10 4.21
N ALA A 432 -8.34 -9.64 3.00
CA ALA A 432 -9.43 -10.07 2.15
C ALA A 432 -9.47 -11.58 1.88
N VAL A 433 -10.60 -12.20 2.17
CA VAL A 433 -10.91 -13.59 1.80
C VAL A 433 -12.39 -13.68 1.42
N PRO A 434 -12.72 -13.83 0.13
CA PRO A 434 -14.11 -13.73 -0.36
C PRO A 434 -15.04 -14.81 0.18
N THR A 435 -14.49 -15.89 0.75
CA THR A 435 -15.24 -17.05 1.29
C THR A 435 -15.44 -17.02 2.79
N LEU A 436 -14.89 -16.02 3.49
CA LEU A 436 -14.99 -15.92 4.96
C LEU A 436 -15.90 -14.77 5.39
N PRO A 437 -16.55 -14.88 6.55
CA PRO A 437 -17.34 -13.79 7.11
C PRO A 437 -16.46 -12.60 7.51
N VAL A 438 -17.07 -11.40 7.53
CA VAL A 438 -16.47 -10.17 8.03
C VAL A 438 -16.94 -9.91 9.45
N HIS A 439 -16.00 -9.79 10.37
CA HIS A 439 -16.24 -9.36 11.75
C HIS A 439 -15.74 -7.92 11.94
N ILE A 440 -16.52 -7.12 12.66
CA ILE A 440 -16.20 -5.72 12.92
C ILE A 440 -14.87 -5.60 13.66
N GLY A 441 -13.95 -4.79 13.11
CA GLY A 441 -12.63 -4.53 13.68
C GLY A 441 -11.59 -5.62 13.43
N GLU A 442 -11.90 -6.63 12.62
CA GLU A 442 -11.00 -7.74 12.31
C GLU A 442 -10.70 -7.82 10.82
N LEU A 443 -9.50 -8.24 10.48
CA LEU A 443 -9.12 -8.72 9.15
C LEU A 443 -9.49 -10.21 9.07
N GLN A 444 -10.01 -10.65 7.91
CA GLN A 444 -10.64 -11.97 7.81
C GLN A 444 -9.69 -13.13 8.10
N ALA A 445 -8.46 -13.12 7.56
CA ALA A 445 -7.45 -14.16 7.82
C ALA A 445 -6.06 -13.75 7.33
N PRO A 446 -4.97 -14.48 7.71
CA PRO A 446 -3.69 -14.44 7.03
C PRO A 446 -3.82 -14.80 5.54
N SER A 447 -3.00 -14.18 4.67
CA SER A 447 -3.01 -14.47 3.23
C SER A 447 -2.40 -15.85 2.93
N LEU A 448 -2.87 -16.52 1.86
CA LEU A 448 -2.28 -17.78 1.40
C LEU A 448 -0.77 -17.64 1.16
N GLY A 449 -0.01 -18.66 1.51
CA GLY A 449 1.44 -18.67 1.39
C GLY A 449 2.18 -17.79 2.40
N THR A 450 1.48 -17.19 3.36
CA THR A 450 2.05 -16.34 4.42
C THR A 450 1.82 -16.97 5.78
N ASP A 451 2.86 -17.51 6.41
CA ASP A 451 2.80 -18.03 7.77
C ASP A 451 2.96 -16.89 8.78
N LEU A 452 1.85 -16.14 8.93
CA LEU A 452 1.74 -15.01 9.83
C LEU A 452 1.43 -15.50 11.25
N GLN A 453 2.20 -15.03 12.22
CA GLN A 453 2.02 -15.35 13.63
C GLN A 453 2.13 -14.09 14.49
N ALA A 454 1.54 -14.13 15.68
CA ALA A 454 1.74 -13.16 16.75
C ALA A 454 2.72 -13.77 17.75
N TRP A 455 3.88 -13.13 18.02
CA TRP A 455 4.88 -13.68 18.93
C TRP A 455 5.08 -12.82 20.16
N ASP A 456 5.40 -13.50 21.28
CA ASP A 456 5.91 -12.85 22.47
C ASP A 456 7.40 -12.46 22.31
N PRO A 457 7.99 -11.67 23.22
CA PRO A 457 9.40 -11.28 23.13
C PRO A 457 10.39 -12.46 23.20
N ALA A 458 9.96 -13.61 23.67
CA ALA A 458 10.78 -14.83 23.74
C ALA A 458 10.70 -15.68 22.45
N GLY A 459 9.86 -15.26 21.48
CA GLY A 459 9.70 -15.94 20.21
C GLY A 459 8.69 -17.09 20.24
N HIS A 460 7.74 -17.07 21.17
CA HIS A 460 6.69 -18.06 21.22
C HIS A 460 5.39 -17.54 20.60
N PRO A 461 4.66 -18.36 19.81
CA PRO A 461 3.42 -17.95 19.20
C PRO A 461 2.31 -17.74 20.24
N LEU A 462 1.51 -16.71 20.03
CA LEU A 462 0.37 -16.33 20.86
C LEU A 462 -0.94 -16.48 20.07
N THR A 463 -2.02 -16.82 20.77
CA THR A 463 -3.39 -16.83 20.23
C THR A 463 -4.30 -16.10 21.22
N ASP A 464 -5.21 -15.25 20.72
CA ASP A 464 -6.09 -14.39 21.52
C ASP A 464 -5.34 -13.41 22.45
N GLU A 465 -4.05 -13.24 22.24
CA GLU A 465 -3.18 -12.29 22.96
C GLU A 465 -2.43 -11.40 21.97
N VAL A 466 -2.02 -10.21 22.43
CA VAL A 466 -1.27 -9.26 21.62
C VAL A 466 0.19 -9.70 21.51
N GLY A 467 0.68 -9.84 20.29
CA GLY A 467 2.07 -10.17 19.98
C GLY A 467 2.63 -9.37 18.79
N GLU A 468 3.94 -9.46 18.60
CA GLU A 468 4.62 -8.90 17.42
C GLU A 468 4.22 -9.67 16.17
N LEU A 469 3.86 -8.94 15.09
CA LEU A 469 3.63 -9.55 13.79
C LEU A 469 4.93 -10.10 13.23
N VAL A 470 4.96 -11.41 13.06
CA VAL A 470 6.07 -12.09 12.39
C VAL A 470 5.57 -12.95 11.23
N VAL A 471 6.47 -13.18 10.25
CA VAL A 471 6.26 -14.14 9.15
C VAL A 471 7.39 -15.15 9.20
N THR A 472 7.03 -16.43 9.36
CA THR A 472 8.00 -17.49 9.63
C THR A 472 8.43 -18.30 8.41
N ASN A 473 7.83 -17.97 7.23
CA ASN A 473 8.24 -18.53 5.94
C ASN A 473 8.53 -17.43 4.92
N PRO A 474 9.39 -17.66 3.91
CA PRO A 474 9.67 -16.69 2.90
C PRO A 474 8.46 -16.43 1.99
N MET A 475 8.26 -15.17 1.62
CA MET A 475 7.31 -14.75 0.58
C MET A 475 8.07 -14.34 -0.69
N PRO A 476 7.59 -14.67 -1.89
CA PRO A 476 8.25 -14.31 -3.15
C PRO A 476 8.46 -12.81 -3.35
N SER A 477 7.58 -11.99 -2.79
CA SER A 477 7.64 -10.52 -2.88
C SER A 477 8.46 -9.85 -1.78
N MET A 478 9.05 -10.61 -0.85
CA MET A 478 10.02 -10.03 0.08
C MET A 478 11.14 -9.34 -0.70
N PRO A 479 11.69 -8.20 -0.19
CA PRO A 479 12.74 -7.49 -0.89
C PRO A 479 13.94 -8.41 -1.17
N ILE A 480 14.49 -8.32 -2.38
CA ILE A 480 15.74 -9.01 -2.70
C ILE A 480 16.94 -8.32 -2.06
N ARG A 481 16.83 -7.01 -1.80
CA ARG A 481 17.81 -6.18 -1.07
C ARG A 481 17.27 -4.77 -0.87
N PHE A 482 18.00 -3.96 -0.12
CA PHE A 482 17.90 -2.51 -0.24
C PHE A 482 18.90 -1.98 -1.27
N TRP A 483 18.55 -0.92 -1.98
CA TRP A 483 19.51 -0.20 -2.81
C TRP A 483 20.53 0.48 -1.90
N ASN A 484 21.82 0.51 -2.28
CA ASN A 484 22.90 1.05 -1.44
C ASN A 484 23.08 0.33 -0.07
N ASP A 485 22.85 -0.97 -0.04
CA ASP A 485 23.09 -1.85 1.12
C ASP A 485 23.88 -3.08 0.66
N PRO A 486 25.17 -2.92 0.26
CA PRO A 486 25.94 -3.95 -0.43
C PRO A 486 26.27 -5.17 0.45
N ASP A 487 26.33 -4.99 1.76
CA ASP A 487 26.56 -6.06 2.74
C ASP A 487 25.25 -6.62 3.34
N GLY A 488 24.08 -6.04 3.00
CA GLY A 488 22.77 -6.46 3.50
C GLY A 488 22.51 -6.15 4.97
N THR A 489 23.38 -5.38 5.63
CA THR A 489 23.27 -5.08 7.06
C THR A 489 21.99 -4.33 7.37
N ARG A 490 21.65 -3.27 6.61
CA ARG A 490 20.42 -2.49 6.84
C ARG A 490 19.16 -3.31 6.61
N TYR A 491 19.19 -4.20 5.62
CA TYR A 491 18.09 -5.13 5.34
C TYR A 491 17.90 -6.10 6.50
N HIS A 492 18.99 -6.75 6.95
CA HIS A 492 18.98 -7.65 8.11
C HIS A 492 18.45 -6.97 9.37
N ASP A 493 19.01 -5.82 9.74
CA ASP A 493 18.63 -5.08 10.96
C ASP A 493 17.17 -4.56 10.91
N SER A 494 16.62 -4.38 9.71
CA SER A 494 15.23 -3.93 9.58
C SER A 494 14.22 -5.01 9.93
N TYR A 495 14.52 -6.30 9.68
CA TYR A 495 13.51 -7.35 9.73
C TYR A 495 13.94 -8.61 10.51
N PHE A 496 15.24 -8.84 10.72
CA PHE A 496 15.75 -10.12 11.23
C PHE A 496 16.63 -9.99 12.50
N ASP A 497 16.89 -8.78 12.97
CA ASP A 497 17.71 -8.52 14.15
C ASP A 497 17.07 -9.08 15.44
N THR A 498 15.75 -8.95 15.58
CA THR A 498 15.03 -9.36 16.79
C THR A 498 14.83 -10.88 16.88
N TYR A 499 14.44 -11.50 15.76
CA TYR A 499 14.18 -12.94 15.66
C TYR A 499 14.98 -13.50 14.48
N PRO A 500 16.14 -14.11 14.70
CA PRO A 500 16.98 -14.62 13.62
C PRO A 500 16.24 -15.60 12.70
N GLY A 501 16.26 -15.31 11.39
CA GLY A 501 15.59 -16.14 10.39
C GLY A 501 14.06 -15.97 10.31
N VAL A 502 13.49 -15.03 11.06
CA VAL A 502 12.05 -14.76 11.05
C VAL A 502 11.81 -13.28 10.77
N TRP A 503 10.95 -12.98 9.80
CA TRP A 503 10.59 -11.62 9.45
C TRP A 503 9.75 -10.96 10.54
N ARG A 504 10.26 -9.88 11.13
CA ARG A 504 9.53 -8.99 12.04
C ARG A 504 9.04 -7.78 11.27
N HIS A 505 7.72 -7.55 11.28
CA HIS A 505 7.16 -6.43 10.52
C HIS A 505 7.12 -5.11 11.29
N GLY A 506 7.00 -5.18 12.60
CA GLY A 506 6.91 -3.99 13.43
C GLY A 506 5.47 -3.53 13.68
N ASP A 507 4.52 -4.45 13.68
CA ASP A 507 3.12 -4.22 14.05
C ASP A 507 2.73 -5.12 15.24
N TRP A 508 1.87 -4.60 16.13
CA TRP A 508 1.19 -5.40 17.14
C TRP A 508 -0.10 -5.97 16.56
N ILE A 509 -0.27 -7.27 16.71
CA ILE A 509 -1.46 -7.98 16.27
C ILE A 509 -2.00 -8.91 17.35
N THR A 510 -3.25 -9.27 17.22
CA THR A 510 -3.83 -10.47 17.82
C THR A 510 -4.25 -11.42 16.70
N LEU A 511 -3.70 -12.64 16.71
CA LEU A 511 -4.24 -13.75 15.93
C LEU A 511 -5.30 -14.43 16.79
N THR A 512 -6.55 -14.34 16.37
CA THR A 512 -7.67 -14.88 17.16
C THR A 512 -7.79 -16.39 16.99
N SER A 513 -8.43 -17.05 17.96
CA SER A 513 -8.77 -18.48 17.87
C SER A 513 -9.70 -18.84 16.70
N ARG A 514 -10.32 -17.84 16.04
CA ARG A 514 -11.09 -18.00 14.79
C ARG A 514 -10.23 -17.92 13.54
N GLY A 515 -8.94 -17.60 13.67
CA GLY A 515 -8.02 -17.38 12.54
C GLY A 515 -8.08 -15.98 11.94
N SER A 516 -8.87 -15.05 12.49
CA SER A 516 -8.87 -13.64 12.09
C SER A 516 -7.72 -12.86 12.74
N VAL A 517 -7.42 -11.67 12.21
CA VAL A 517 -6.32 -10.83 12.68
C VAL A 517 -6.84 -9.47 13.12
N VAL A 518 -6.46 -9.03 14.32
CA VAL A 518 -6.70 -7.66 14.80
C VAL A 518 -5.38 -6.90 14.79
N ILE A 519 -5.36 -5.72 14.16
CA ILE A 519 -4.19 -4.85 14.14
C ILE A 519 -4.34 -3.80 15.23
N HIS A 520 -3.34 -3.68 16.12
CA HIS A 520 -3.32 -2.72 17.24
C HIS A 520 -2.45 -1.49 16.96
N GLY A 521 -1.71 -1.48 15.85
CA GLY A 521 -0.82 -0.40 15.45
C GLY A 521 0.64 -0.82 15.39
N ARG A 522 1.53 0.17 15.23
CA ARG A 522 2.98 -0.07 15.10
C ARG A 522 3.60 -0.48 16.43
N SER A 523 4.48 -1.48 16.39
CA SER A 523 5.21 -1.94 17.58
C SER A 523 6.38 -1.01 17.96
N ASP A 524 6.90 -0.26 17.00
CA ASP A 524 7.95 0.75 17.19
C ASP A 524 7.42 2.07 17.79
N SER A 525 6.11 2.33 17.73
CA SER A 525 5.41 3.45 18.39
C SER A 525 4.64 3.03 19.66
N THR A 526 4.84 1.81 20.12
CA THR A 526 4.07 1.21 21.22
C THR A 526 4.14 2.02 22.51
N LEU A 527 2.98 2.16 23.14
CA LEU A 527 2.85 2.65 24.51
C LEU A 527 3.11 1.49 25.47
N ASN A 528 4.10 1.64 26.35
CA ASN A 528 4.43 0.62 27.35
C ASN A 528 4.41 1.22 28.75
N ARG A 529 3.27 1.14 29.42
CA ARG A 529 3.12 1.70 30.77
C ARG A 529 3.13 0.59 31.80
N GLN A 530 4.19 0.55 32.63
CA GLN A 530 4.36 -0.44 33.72
C GLN A 530 4.23 -1.90 33.22
N GLY A 531 4.84 -2.19 32.07
CA GLY A 531 4.82 -3.53 31.48
C GLY A 531 3.54 -3.89 30.72
N VAL A 532 2.54 -3.01 30.71
CA VAL A 532 1.33 -3.18 29.90
C VAL A 532 1.54 -2.48 28.56
N ARG A 533 1.53 -3.25 27.50
CA ARG A 533 1.59 -2.79 26.11
C ARG A 533 0.21 -2.36 25.67
N MET A 534 0.13 -1.20 25.00
CA MET A 534 -1.12 -0.57 24.59
C MET A 534 -0.97 -0.07 23.16
N GLY A 535 -1.98 -0.31 22.33
CA GLY A 535 -2.06 0.25 20.99
C GLY A 535 -2.42 1.74 21.04
N SER A 536 -1.73 2.56 20.25
CA SER A 536 -2.13 3.95 20.06
C SER A 536 -3.49 4.06 19.38
N ALA A 537 -3.80 3.14 18.45
CA ALA A 537 -5.05 3.09 17.72
C ALA A 537 -6.29 3.00 18.63
N ASP A 538 -6.21 2.23 19.72
CA ASP A 538 -7.32 2.09 20.68
C ASP A 538 -7.66 3.44 21.33
N ILE A 539 -6.63 4.23 21.67
CA ILE A 539 -6.82 5.57 22.25
C ILE A 539 -7.41 6.53 21.23
N TYR A 540 -6.95 6.50 19.99
CA TYR A 540 -7.52 7.32 18.91
C TYR A 540 -8.99 7.01 18.68
N GLU A 541 -9.35 5.75 18.59
CA GLU A 541 -10.74 5.33 18.43
C GLU A 541 -11.64 5.85 19.56
N ALA A 542 -11.19 5.72 20.81
CA ALA A 542 -11.98 6.18 21.96
C ALA A 542 -12.15 7.71 21.98
N VAL A 543 -11.09 8.46 21.67
CA VAL A 543 -11.04 9.92 21.81
C VAL A 543 -11.71 10.64 20.65
N GLU A 544 -11.50 10.16 19.42
CA GLU A 544 -11.99 10.80 18.20
C GLU A 544 -13.50 10.60 17.95
N ARG A 545 -14.17 9.80 18.76
CA ARG A 545 -15.64 9.76 18.86
C ARG A 545 -16.25 11.01 19.51
N LEU A 546 -15.46 11.76 20.26
CA LEU A 546 -15.92 13.02 20.84
C LEU A 546 -16.04 14.08 19.72
N PRO A 547 -17.19 14.76 19.59
CA PRO A 547 -17.42 15.71 18.50
C PRO A 547 -16.50 16.92 18.55
N GLU A 548 -15.93 17.23 19.71
CA GLU A 548 -14.96 18.32 19.91
C GLU A 548 -13.56 17.97 19.43
N ILE A 549 -13.27 16.69 19.20
CA ILE A 549 -11.94 16.22 18.77
C ILE A 549 -11.97 15.94 17.27
N ARG A 550 -11.10 16.60 16.54
CA ARG A 550 -10.91 16.35 15.11
C ARG A 550 -9.95 15.19 14.88
N GLU A 551 -8.81 15.21 15.59
CA GLU A 551 -7.77 14.21 15.52
C GLU A 551 -7.00 14.16 16.82
N SER A 552 -6.29 13.06 17.07
CA SER A 552 -5.45 12.89 18.26
C SER A 552 -4.15 12.16 17.96
N LEU A 553 -3.12 12.39 18.79
CA LEU A 553 -1.82 11.72 18.71
C LEU A 553 -1.33 11.44 20.12
N VAL A 554 -1.11 10.18 20.46
CA VAL A 554 -0.53 9.76 21.75
C VAL A 554 0.90 9.29 21.55
N ILE A 555 1.80 9.71 22.43
CA ILE A 555 3.21 9.31 22.39
C ILE A 555 3.59 8.77 23.76
N GLY A 556 4.36 7.70 23.79
CA GLY A 556 4.92 7.12 25.01
C GLY A 556 6.43 7.37 25.09
N LEU A 557 6.89 7.98 26.17
CA LEU A 557 8.29 8.37 26.38
C LEU A 557 8.80 7.84 27.71
N GLU A 558 9.84 7.03 27.65
CA GLU A 558 10.61 6.67 28.83
C GLU A 558 11.40 7.87 29.31
N GLN A 559 11.37 8.14 30.61
CA GLN A 559 12.09 9.25 31.22
C GLN A 559 13.42 8.75 31.80
N PRO A 560 14.46 9.60 31.87
CA PRO A 560 15.79 9.23 32.41
C PRO A 560 15.78 8.71 33.86
N ASP A 561 14.76 9.11 34.64
CA ASP A 561 14.55 8.67 36.03
C ASP A 561 13.82 7.32 36.15
N GLY A 562 13.55 6.64 35.03
CA GLY A 562 12.76 5.40 34.96
C GLY A 562 11.25 5.64 34.97
N GLY A 563 10.80 6.90 34.94
CA GLY A 563 9.40 7.26 34.77
C GLY A 563 8.93 7.05 33.32
N TYR A 564 7.61 7.21 33.11
CA TYR A 564 6.98 7.13 31.79
C TYR A 564 6.05 8.32 31.61
N TRP A 565 6.22 9.07 30.52
CA TRP A 565 5.34 10.18 30.18
C TRP A 565 4.55 9.86 28.92
N MET A 566 3.24 9.92 29.01
CA MET A 566 2.32 9.60 27.94
C MET A 566 1.38 10.79 27.67
N PRO A 567 1.84 11.80 26.90
CA PRO A 567 0.97 12.89 26.46
C PRO A 567 0.02 12.43 25.37
N LEU A 568 -1.20 12.96 25.41
CA LEU A 568 -2.18 12.91 24.33
C LEU A 568 -2.31 14.32 23.74
N PHE A 569 -1.90 14.48 22.52
CA PHE A 569 -2.12 15.69 21.72
C PHE A 569 -3.48 15.60 21.05
N VAL A 570 -4.28 16.67 21.15
CA VAL A 570 -5.61 16.73 20.54
C VAL A 570 -5.73 17.95 19.63
N HIS A 571 -6.15 17.73 18.41
CA HIS A 571 -6.55 18.76 17.48
C HIS A 571 -8.07 18.93 17.57
N LEU A 572 -8.50 20.13 17.97
CA LEU A 572 -9.90 20.41 18.25
C LEU A 572 -10.71 20.69 16.98
N ALA A 573 -11.99 20.37 17.02
CA ALA A 573 -12.94 20.81 16.02
C ALA A 573 -13.15 22.35 16.09
N PRO A 574 -13.50 23.03 14.98
CA PRO A 574 -13.73 24.46 14.98
C PRO A 574 -14.75 24.90 16.05
N GLY A 575 -14.35 25.87 16.87
CA GLY A 575 -15.18 26.39 17.97
C GLY A 575 -15.14 25.59 19.27
N ALA A 576 -14.46 24.44 19.31
CA ALA A 576 -14.22 23.72 20.55
C ALA A 576 -13.06 24.34 21.35
N THR A 577 -13.07 24.14 22.65
CA THR A 577 -12.02 24.61 23.58
C THR A 577 -11.61 23.46 24.51
N LEU A 578 -10.32 23.27 24.71
CA LEU A 578 -9.79 22.26 25.62
C LEU A 578 -9.82 22.78 27.06
N ASP A 579 -11.01 22.82 27.65
CA ASP A 579 -11.24 23.16 29.05
C ASP A 579 -11.13 21.94 29.98
N ASP A 580 -11.26 22.14 31.26
CA ASP A 580 -11.18 21.06 32.26
C ASP A 580 -12.33 20.05 32.13
N ALA A 581 -13.49 20.48 31.63
CA ALA A 581 -14.62 19.59 31.40
C ALA A 581 -14.33 18.63 30.24
N LEU A 582 -13.79 19.12 29.12
CA LEU A 582 -13.40 18.28 27.98
C LEU A 582 -12.22 17.36 28.36
N ARG A 583 -11.22 17.86 29.09
CA ARG A 583 -10.11 17.01 29.60
C ARG A 583 -10.63 15.87 30.47
N SER A 584 -11.55 16.16 31.38
CA SER A 584 -12.15 15.15 32.25
C SER A 584 -12.96 14.12 31.45
N ARG A 585 -13.70 14.56 30.46
CA ARG A 585 -14.49 13.69 29.60
C ARG A 585 -13.61 12.79 28.73
N ILE A 586 -12.51 13.30 28.16
CA ILE A 586 -11.53 12.50 27.42
C ILE A 586 -10.96 11.40 28.35
N LYS A 587 -10.52 11.76 29.56
CA LYS A 587 -9.99 10.78 30.52
C LYS A 587 -11.03 9.74 30.94
N GLN A 588 -12.30 10.16 31.09
CA GLN A 588 -13.38 9.26 31.41
C GLN A 588 -13.66 8.26 30.29
N VAL A 589 -13.78 8.73 29.04
CA VAL A 589 -14.01 7.88 27.86
C VAL A 589 -12.90 6.83 27.71
N ILE A 590 -11.63 7.25 27.82
CA ILE A 590 -10.49 6.33 27.77
C ILE A 590 -10.57 5.31 28.89
N ARG A 591 -10.89 5.73 30.13
CA ARG A 591 -10.98 4.82 31.27
C ARG A 591 -12.10 3.80 31.15
N GLU A 592 -13.26 4.21 30.63
CA GLU A 592 -14.44 3.38 30.50
C GLU A 592 -14.37 2.41 29.32
N GLN A 593 -13.85 2.89 28.18
CA GLN A 593 -13.78 2.07 26.96
C GLN A 593 -12.52 1.19 26.89
N LEU A 594 -11.43 1.59 27.50
CA LEU A 594 -10.16 0.86 27.49
C LEU A 594 -9.76 0.39 28.89
N SER A 595 -8.98 1.21 29.60
CA SER A 595 -8.63 0.93 31.00
C SER A 595 -8.01 2.18 31.68
N PRO A 596 -7.90 2.21 33.01
CA PRO A 596 -7.20 3.28 33.72
C PRO A 596 -5.73 3.51 33.28
N ARG A 597 -5.08 2.47 32.74
CA ARG A 597 -3.68 2.53 32.27
C ARG A 597 -3.51 3.27 30.95
N HIS A 598 -4.57 3.31 30.13
CA HIS A 598 -4.59 4.07 28.87
C HIS A 598 -4.79 5.58 29.08
N VAL A 599 -5.16 6.01 30.28
CA VAL A 599 -5.39 7.43 30.56
C VAL A 599 -4.07 8.19 30.45
N PRO A 600 -3.96 9.22 29.56
CA PRO A 600 -2.74 9.98 29.38
C PRO A 600 -2.37 10.78 30.64
N ASP A 601 -1.07 11.00 30.82
CA ASP A 601 -0.57 11.83 31.91
C ASP A 601 -0.96 13.29 31.70
N GLU A 602 -0.93 13.73 30.45
CA GLU A 602 -1.22 15.09 30.04
C GLU A 602 -2.05 15.09 28.74
N ILE A 603 -2.99 16.03 28.62
CA ILE A 603 -3.75 16.27 27.39
C ILE A 603 -3.39 17.69 26.93
N ILE A 604 -2.83 17.78 25.72
CA ILE A 604 -2.26 18.99 25.16
C ILE A 604 -3.01 19.34 23.88
N GLU A 605 -3.49 20.58 23.77
CA GLU A 605 -4.04 21.06 22.50
C GLU A 605 -2.91 21.26 21.50
N ALA A 606 -3.07 20.67 20.31
CA ALA A 606 -2.14 20.80 19.21
C ALA A 606 -2.78 21.52 18.02
N PRO A 607 -2.00 22.30 17.25
CA PRO A 607 -2.51 22.98 16.05
C PRO A 607 -2.93 21.99 14.94
N GLY A 608 -2.49 20.74 15.04
CA GLY A 608 -2.80 19.65 14.15
C GLY A 608 -2.01 18.39 14.50
N VAL A 609 -2.38 17.28 13.88
CA VAL A 609 -1.64 16.02 13.92
C VAL A 609 -0.83 15.90 12.62
N PRO A 610 0.50 15.69 12.70
CA PRO A 610 1.32 15.56 11.50
C PRO A 610 1.17 14.17 10.86
N HIS A 611 1.11 14.16 9.52
CA HIS A 611 0.97 12.95 8.73
C HIS A 611 2.05 12.85 7.66
N THR A 612 2.23 11.63 7.14
CA THR A 612 2.91 11.46 5.86
C THR A 612 2.05 12.02 4.73
N LEU A 613 2.63 12.28 3.56
CA LEU A 613 1.88 12.67 2.35
C LEU A 613 0.80 11.65 1.98
N THR A 614 0.92 10.40 2.44
CA THR A 614 -0.09 9.34 2.28
C THR A 614 -1.14 9.29 3.39
N GLY A 615 -1.17 10.27 4.30
CA GLY A 615 -2.17 10.40 5.36
C GLY A 615 -1.95 9.52 6.60
N LYS A 616 -0.76 8.90 6.78
CA LYS A 616 -0.43 8.13 7.99
C LYS A 616 0.11 9.05 9.09
N ARG A 617 -0.38 8.89 10.33
CA ARG A 617 0.18 9.57 11.51
C ARG A 617 1.65 9.20 11.70
N ILE A 618 2.47 10.18 12.06
CA ILE A 618 3.92 9.99 12.23
C ILE A 618 4.33 9.97 13.71
N GLU A 619 3.90 8.94 14.43
CA GLU A 619 4.17 8.76 15.86
C GLU A 619 5.66 8.71 16.18
N VAL A 620 6.44 7.90 15.45
CA VAL A 620 7.87 7.69 15.70
C VAL A 620 8.70 8.98 15.51
N PRO A 621 8.53 9.75 14.42
CA PRO A 621 9.19 11.06 14.32
C PRO A 621 8.86 12.02 15.44
N VAL A 622 7.58 12.10 15.85
CA VAL A 622 7.16 12.95 16.98
C VAL A 622 7.77 12.44 18.29
N LYS A 623 7.81 11.14 18.53
CA LYS A 623 8.50 10.54 19.70
C LYS A 623 9.96 10.96 19.77
N ARG A 624 10.68 10.94 18.64
CA ARG A 624 12.07 11.37 18.55
C ARG A 624 12.27 12.85 18.84
N LEU A 625 11.40 13.71 18.27
CA LEU A 625 11.42 15.13 18.58
C LEU A 625 11.25 15.38 20.07
N LEU A 626 10.26 14.74 20.68
CA LEU A 626 9.98 14.85 22.12
C LEU A 626 11.10 14.25 22.98
N SER A 627 11.91 13.33 22.44
CA SER A 627 13.13 12.80 23.07
C SER A 627 14.38 13.66 22.83
N GLY A 628 14.25 14.85 22.21
CA GLY A 628 15.34 15.79 21.99
C GLY A 628 16.14 15.59 20.70
N THR A 629 15.68 14.72 19.78
CA THR A 629 16.30 14.60 18.47
C THR A 629 15.98 15.83 17.63
N PRO A 630 16.97 16.51 17.01
CA PRO A 630 16.73 17.66 16.13
C PRO A 630 15.80 17.33 14.97
N LEU A 631 14.99 18.29 14.54
CA LEU A 631 13.95 18.11 13.49
C LEU A 631 14.51 17.49 12.21
N GLU A 632 15.65 17.98 11.74
CA GLU A 632 16.32 17.49 10.51
C GLU A 632 16.81 16.05 10.59
N LYS A 633 16.91 15.49 11.81
CA LYS A 633 17.28 14.08 12.06
C LYS A 633 16.09 13.21 12.46
N ALA A 634 15.02 13.82 12.96
CA ALA A 634 13.84 13.11 13.40
C ALA A 634 12.92 12.73 12.22
N VAL A 635 12.92 13.54 11.14
CA VAL A 635 12.01 13.39 10.02
C VAL A 635 12.65 13.87 8.72
N ASN A 636 12.25 13.25 7.59
CA ASN A 636 12.52 13.83 6.28
C ASN A 636 11.43 14.86 5.96
N PRO A 637 11.78 16.15 5.83
CA PRO A 637 10.81 17.21 5.62
C PRO A 637 9.90 17.03 4.42
N GLY A 638 10.41 16.41 3.34
CA GLY A 638 9.66 16.21 2.10
C GLY A 638 8.69 15.02 2.11
N SER A 639 8.60 14.28 3.22
CA SER A 639 7.66 13.16 3.36
C SER A 639 6.43 13.50 4.21
N ILE A 640 6.33 14.75 4.69
CA ILE A 640 5.34 15.19 5.66
C ILE A 640 4.39 16.19 5.01
N ASP A 641 3.11 16.05 5.29
CA ASP A 641 2.04 16.91 4.75
C ASP A 641 2.15 18.37 5.23
N ASN A 642 2.57 18.57 6.49
CA ASN A 642 2.72 19.89 7.08
C ASN A 642 3.89 19.93 8.08
N LEU A 643 5.04 20.38 7.60
CA LEU A 643 6.26 20.45 8.41
C LEU A 643 6.16 21.47 9.58
N GLU A 644 5.36 22.52 9.43
CA GLU A 644 5.20 23.54 10.47
C GLU A 644 4.58 22.95 11.75
N LEU A 645 3.75 21.91 11.62
CA LEU A 645 3.19 21.21 12.77
C LEU A 645 4.28 20.59 13.66
N LEU A 646 5.38 20.12 13.08
CA LEU A 646 6.46 19.49 13.85
C LEU A 646 7.23 20.47 14.71
N LYS A 647 7.28 21.75 14.35
CA LYS A 647 7.90 22.80 15.19
C LYS A 647 7.19 22.93 16.53
N PHE A 648 5.89 22.73 16.59
CA PHE A 648 5.13 22.71 17.83
C PHE A 648 5.63 21.62 18.79
N TYR A 649 5.85 20.41 18.29
CA TYR A 649 6.34 19.28 19.09
C TYR A 649 7.80 19.49 19.54
N GLU A 650 8.62 20.09 18.68
CA GLU A 650 9.99 20.47 19.03
C GLU A 650 10.04 21.52 20.14
N GLU A 651 9.13 22.50 20.13
CA GLU A 651 9.00 23.49 21.20
C GLU A 651 8.60 22.86 22.53
N ILE A 652 7.69 21.86 22.51
CA ILE A 652 7.32 21.13 23.72
C ILE A 652 8.52 20.38 24.28
N ALA A 653 9.30 19.72 23.42
CA ALA A 653 10.53 19.05 23.83
C ALA A 653 11.50 20.02 24.51
N ARG A 654 11.73 21.20 23.94
CA ARG A 654 12.62 22.25 24.53
C ARG A 654 12.12 22.79 25.86
N LYS A 655 10.81 22.89 26.07
CA LYS A 655 10.23 23.36 27.36
C LYS A 655 10.35 22.32 28.47
N ARG A 656 10.54 21.03 28.09
CA ARG A 656 10.67 19.93 29.06
C ARG A 656 12.12 19.53 29.36
N ALA A 657 13.06 19.81 28.44
CA ALA A 657 14.50 19.65 28.67
C ALA A 657 15.04 20.70 29.65
#